data_98bb6fa99f889d07de4d2197e91100f1
#
_entry.id   98bb6fa99f889d07de4d2197e91100f1
#
_cell.length_a   1.000
_cell.length_b   1.000
_cell.length_c   1.000
_cell.angle_alpha   90.00
_cell.angle_beta   90.00
_cell.angle_gamma   90.00
#
_symmetry.space_group_name_H-M   'P 1'
#
loop_
_entity.id
_entity.type
_entity.pdbx_description
1 polymer ?
#
loop_
_entity_poly.entity_id
_entity_poly.type
_entity_poly.pdbx_seq_one_letter_code
_entity_poly.pdbx_strand_id
1 'polypeptide(L)'
;MAGLKQTTRFRFWLWLIALIGVIVPRRLRADWRQEWEAELRYRELLLAEWDHLTWKTKLDLLRRSLGAFWDALLLQPQRLEDEMFQDLRYGVRMLLKHKGFTMVAVLSLALGIGANTALFSVVDAVLLKTLPVAEPERLVLFEYQAGASFRRNGMSGTSYVPTSQGTEGDSLFRNEVFDRMRQARAAAPDGPLSDFFAFATTRELTAVVGNQAELVNGQAVSGSYYAGLGVQPSLGRAIRDEDDKPGAAPVVVLSYQYWQERFSANPGIVGQPLKLNQQAFTIIGVTPPAFTGTLQVDYRPAVTVPLTQEPLLQGERSRLGTAKEPGVWWLNLMGRLKPGATYEQARDSLNGAFQAAALEVMPPPRKANEPAQLDPKDYPRLLAESGSRGMLDVRRLSSTTIYGLFIVVALVLLIACANVANLLLARAALRSAEISVRLAVGAGRWRLIRQLLTESVLLAGCGGAVGVLFAFWGKRALMALTDKDTGILPSGVDLNLNWRVLVFTLAVSLLTGVLFGLAPAWRATKLDLATSLKQSRRTTGAVSQLSKGLIVAQVALSLLLLVGAGLFIRTLYNLQHVSLGFNQENLLLFKLQPQQGGYKDERLVQFYQQLFARLDSLPGVRAATFGRVPLIAADNYVNGILLPGEEAMTAARHPTNRQMARENYFATMEIPLLRGRGFTAQDAQRAPQVAIVNQTFAQQYFPNADVLGQRVTIRASKREVEIIGVVADSKYMRQREEIKPLLYTPWQQEVSEIGEMSFALRTTSEPTALTATVRQVVRELDSNLPVTEVSSQTARATATLGQERLSARLLSFFGGLALLLAAIGLSGVLAYSVAQRTNEIGIRMALGAQTTHVLLLVIWQGMKLVLLGLAVGALCGYGLKCLLASQYFASSAWQRQMAEQLYGVGGADPVTLAVIAVLLTLVALLACFIPARRAARVEPLQALRHE
;
A
#
# COMPACT_ATOMS: atom_id res chain seq x y z
N MET A 1 -73.55 -52.30 29.99
CA MET A 1 -73.91 -51.45 28.82
C MET A 1 -74.34 -50.09 29.36
N ALA A 2 -73.41 -49.11 29.20
CA ALA A 2 -73.74 -47.72 29.43
C ALA A 2 -72.93 -46.95 28.40
N GLY A 3 -73.61 -46.41 27.38
CA GLY A 3 -73.03 -45.67 26.27
C GLY A 3 -72.40 -44.38 26.73
N LEU A 4 -71.08 -44.24 26.58
CA LEU A 4 -70.33 -43.01 26.78
C LEU A 4 -70.64 -42.10 25.61
N LYS A 5 -71.52 -41.09 25.77
CA LYS A 5 -71.64 -39.92 24.89
C LYS A 5 -70.30 -39.22 24.84
N GLN A 6 -69.52 -39.37 23.73
CA GLN A 6 -68.43 -38.56 23.43
C GLN A 6 -68.88 -37.13 23.10
N THR A 7 -68.91 -36.23 24.11
CA THR A 7 -68.99 -34.81 23.84
C THR A 7 -67.68 -34.34 23.22
N THR A 8 -67.70 -33.90 21.97
CA THR A 8 -66.59 -33.28 21.29
C THR A 8 -66.25 -31.92 21.93
N ARG A 9 -65.60 -31.99 23.10
CA ARG A 9 -65.00 -30.81 23.70
C ARG A 9 -63.74 -30.44 22.91
N PHE A 10 -63.71 -29.19 22.37
CA PHE A 10 -62.52 -28.65 21.71
C PHE A 10 -61.34 -28.69 22.67
N ARG A 11 -60.33 -29.50 22.33
CA ARG A 11 -59.09 -29.70 23.12
C ARG A 11 -58.00 -28.76 22.59
N PHE A 12 -57.98 -27.56 23.17
CA PHE A 12 -57.08 -26.47 22.76
C PHE A 12 -55.60 -26.89 22.76
N TRP A 13 -55.12 -27.70 23.70
CA TRP A 13 -53.75 -28.19 23.77
C TRP A 13 -53.36 -29.14 22.61
N LEU A 14 -54.28 -29.95 22.13
CA LEU A 14 -54.02 -30.78 20.95
C LEU A 14 -53.99 -29.95 19.63
N TRP A 15 -54.85 -28.91 19.57
CA TRP A 15 -54.79 -27.97 18.44
C TRP A 15 -53.46 -27.20 18.46
N LEU A 16 -52.94 -26.83 19.65
CA LEU A 16 -51.65 -26.17 19.78
C LEU A 16 -50.50 -27.06 19.30
N ILE A 17 -50.51 -28.35 19.60
CA ILE A 17 -49.52 -29.33 19.05
C ILE A 17 -49.64 -29.42 17.53
N ALA A 18 -50.85 -29.40 16.97
CA ALA A 18 -51.02 -29.39 15.52
C ALA A 18 -50.43 -28.10 14.86
N LEU A 19 -50.57 -26.95 15.52
CA LEU A 19 -50.00 -25.67 15.09
C LEU A 19 -48.48 -25.68 15.19
N ILE A 20 -47.95 -26.10 16.36
CA ILE A 20 -46.48 -26.18 16.58
C ILE A 20 -45.85 -27.22 15.63
N GLY A 21 -46.55 -28.31 15.32
CA GLY A 21 -46.11 -29.34 14.41
C GLY A 21 -45.85 -28.82 12.98
N VAL A 22 -46.35 -27.63 12.61
CA VAL A 22 -46.02 -26.99 11.32
C VAL A 22 -44.55 -26.59 11.24
N ILE A 23 -43.94 -26.27 12.39
CA ILE A 23 -42.54 -25.91 12.53
C ILE A 23 -41.64 -27.14 12.37
N VAL A 24 -42.04 -28.32 12.82
CA VAL A 24 -41.26 -29.58 12.80
C VAL A 24 -40.92 -30.00 11.35
N PRO A 25 -39.70 -30.53 11.10
CA PRO A 25 -39.29 -31.08 9.80
C PRO A 25 -40.29 -32.10 9.25
N ARG A 26 -40.60 -32.00 7.94
CA ARG A 26 -41.67 -32.81 7.32
C ARG A 26 -41.52 -34.33 7.55
N ARG A 27 -40.27 -34.82 7.59
CA ARG A 27 -40.00 -36.25 7.85
C ARG A 27 -40.38 -36.71 9.25
N LEU A 28 -40.14 -35.86 10.24
CA LEU A 28 -40.36 -36.15 11.65
C LEU A 28 -41.74 -35.71 12.15
N ARG A 29 -42.50 -34.96 11.36
CA ARG A 29 -43.73 -34.29 11.75
C ARG A 29 -44.83 -35.27 12.18
N ALA A 30 -44.98 -36.39 11.46
CA ALA A 30 -45.99 -37.37 11.74
C ALA A 30 -45.70 -38.08 13.11
N ASP A 31 -44.47 -38.56 13.25
CA ASP A 31 -44.01 -39.29 14.45
C ASP A 31 -44.01 -38.36 15.67
N TRP A 32 -43.42 -37.16 15.54
CA TRP A 32 -43.39 -36.11 16.57
C TRP A 32 -44.81 -35.71 17.03
N ARG A 33 -45.73 -35.54 16.07
CA ARG A 33 -47.12 -35.21 16.40
C ARG A 33 -47.82 -36.34 17.10
N GLN A 34 -47.63 -37.58 16.65
CA GLN A 34 -48.19 -38.78 17.25
C GLN A 34 -47.70 -38.98 18.69
N GLU A 35 -46.39 -38.74 18.92
CA GLU A 35 -45.76 -38.89 20.21
C GLU A 35 -46.30 -37.84 21.22
N TRP A 36 -46.31 -36.56 20.85
CA TRP A 36 -46.83 -35.49 21.70
C TRP A 36 -48.35 -35.58 21.91
N GLU A 37 -49.12 -35.97 20.93
CA GLU A 37 -50.57 -36.23 21.10
C GLU A 37 -50.81 -37.44 22.03
N ALA A 38 -50.04 -38.49 21.91
CA ALA A 38 -50.15 -39.68 22.80
C ALA A 38 -49.80 -39.30 24.24
N GLU A 39 -48.73 -38.58 24.47
CA GLU A 39 -48.32 -38.14 25.81
C GLU A 39 -49.37 -37.25 26.46
N LEU A 40 -49.90 -36.26 25.77
CA LEU A 40 -50.93 -35.36 26.31
C LEU A 40 -52.26 -36.08 26.55
N ARG A 41 -52.66 -36.99 25.66
CA ARG A 41 -53.88 -37.81 25.87
C ARG A 41 -53.71 -38.77 27.04
N TYR A 42 -52.60 -39.43 27.21
CA TYR A 42 -52.30 -40.29 28.33
C TYR A 42 -52.38 -39.53 29.65
N ARG A 43 -51.82 -38.39 29.74
CA ARG A 43 -51.89 -37.49 30.92
C ARG A 43 -53.30 -36.97 31.18
N GLU A 44 -54.02 -36.62 30.16
CA GLU A 44 -55.41 -36.16 30.27
C GLU A 44 -56.26 -37.28 30.82
N LEU A 45 -56.05 -38.58 30.42
CA LEU A 45 -56.74 -39.75 30.93
C LEU A 45 -56.38 -40.00 32.41
N LEU A 46 -55.11 -39.97 32.81
CA LEU A 46 -54.68 -40.09 34.18
C LEU A 46 -55.31 -39.06 35.12
N LEU A 47 -55.34 -37.77 34.65
CA LEU A 47 -55.94 -36.69 35.46
C LEU A 47 -57.48 -36.82 35.55
N ALA A 48 -58.09 -37.39 34.54
CA ALA A 48 -59.52 -37.63 34.51
C ALA A 48 -59.91 -38.80 35.41
N GLU A 49 -59.13 -39.89 35.53
CA GLU A 49 -59.30 -41.03 36.32
C GLU A 49 -59.21 -40.77 37.85
N TRP A 50 -58.45 -39.75 38.24
CA TRP A 50 -58.22 -39.28 39.58
C TRP A 50 -59.14 -38.08 39.99
N ASP A 51 -60.12 -37.73 39.18
CA ASP A 51 -61.04 -36.60 39.32
C ASP A 51 -60.42 -35.21 39.59
N HIS A 52 -59.23 -35.06 39.17
CA HIS A 52 -58.43 -33.84 39.39
C HIS A 52 -58.36 -32.88 38.15
N LEU A 53 -59.32 -32.90 37.25
CA LEU A 53 -59.43 -31.98 36.14
C LEU A 53 -59.83 -30.54 36.56
N THR A 54 -59.00 -29.97 37.42
CA THR A 54 -59.17 -28.60 37.93
C THR A 54 -58.57 -27.58 36.90
N TRP A 55 -58.85 -26.29 37.06
CA TRP A 55 -58.32 -25.25 36.21
C TRP A 55 -56.78 -25.23 36.23
N LYS A 56 -56.14 -25.54 37.36
CA LYS A 56 -54.69 -25.62 37.52
C LYS A 56 -54.07 -26.76 36.67
N THR A 57 -54.69 -27.91 36.60
CA THR A 57 -54.20 -29.05 35.80
C THR A 57 -54.39 -28.84 34.29
N LYS A 58 -55.45 -28.13 33.90
CA LYS A 58 -55.64 -27.65 32.51
C LYS A 58 -54.54 -26.66 32.11
N LEU A 59 -54.11 -25.77 33.01
CA LEU A 59 -53.01 -24.83 32.80
C LEU A 59 -51.66 -25.56 32.67
N ASP A 60 -51.46 -26.66 33.42
CA ASP A 60 -50.28 -27.51 33.31
C ASP A 60 -50.18 -28.23 31.96
N LEU A 61 -51.31 -28.75 31.45
CA LEU A 61 -51.36 -29.34 30.10
C LEU A 61 -51.03 -28.31 29.00
N LEU A 62 -51.50 -27.07 29.16
CA LEU A 62 -51.23 -25.98 28.25
C LEU A 62 -49.77 -25.53 28.31
N ARG A 63 -49.20 -25.46 29.53
CA ARG A 63 -47.80 -25.15 29.72
C ARG A 63 -46.85 -26.19 29.09
N ARG A 64 -47.24 -27.48 29.19
CA ARG A 64 -46.49 -28.54 28.50
C ARG A 64 -46.61 -28.52 26.99
N SER A 65 -47.81 -28.23 26.47
CA SER A 65 -48.00 -28.01 25.01
C SER A 65 -47.12 -26.90 24.48
N LEU A 66 -46.88 -25.84 25.30
CA LEU A 66 -45.91 -24.78 24.96
C LEU A 66 -44.46 -25.29 25.04
N GLY A 67 -44.16 -26.28 25.90
CA GLY A 67 -42.88 -26.96 25.94
C GLY A 67 -42.54 -27.69 24.62
N ALA A 68 -43.55 -28.21 23.93
CA ALA A 68 -43.40 -28.78 22.59
C ALA A 68 -42.83 -27.81 21.54
N PHE A 69 -43.01 -26.50 21.79
CA PHE A 69 -42.39 -25.46 20.94
C PHE A 69 -40.86 -25.48 20.98
N TRP A 70 -40.28 -25.67 22.17
CA TRP A 70 -38.83 -25.78 22.31
C TRP A 70 -38.28 -27.05 21.68
N ASP A 71 -38.98 -28.14 21.80
CA ASP A 71 -38.62 -29.40 21.14
C ASP A 71 -38.69 -29.28 19.62
N ALA A 72 -39.76 -28.67 19.07
CA ALA A 72 -39.89 -28.36 17.66
C ALA A 72 -38.77 -27.42 17.16
N LEU A 73 -38.32 -26.50 18.02
CA LEU A 73 -37.26 -25.54 17.70
C LEU A 73 -35.88 -26.24 17.68
N LEU A 74 -35.65 -27.21 18.58
CA LEU A 74 -34.42 -28.02 18.58
C LEU A 74 -34.30 -28.92 17.37
N LEU A 75 -35.42 -29.29 16.72
CA LEU A 75 -35.44 -30.08 15.49
C LEU A 75 -35.24 -29.23 14.22
N GLN A 76 -35.23 -27.88 14.31
CA GLN A 76 -35.01 -26.98 13.16
C GLN A 76 -33.64 -27.13 12.50
N PRO A 77 -32.53 -27.33 13.20
CA PRO A 77 -31.23 -27.56 12.55
C PRO A 77 -31.28 -28.68 11.50
N GLN A 78 -31.89 -29.82 11.86
CA GLN A 78 -32.05 -30.97 10.95
C GLN A 78 -32.90 -30.64 9.72
N ARG A 79 -33.91 -29.78 9.86
CA ARG A 79 -34.70 -29.31 8.71
C ARG A 79 -33.89 -28.41 7.81
N LEU A 80 -33.12 -27.49 8.40
CA LEU A 80 -32.26 -26.56 7.65
C LEU A 80 -31.17 -27.32 6.92
N GLU A 81 -30.58 -28.34 7.56
CA GLU A 81 -29.55 -29.18 6.94
C GLU A 81 -30.08 -29.93 5.74
N ASP A 82 -31.21 -30.62 5.85
CA ASP A 82 -31.84 -31.38 4.74
C ASP A 82 -32.21 -30.48 3.57
N GLU A 83 -32.82 -29.32 3.86
CA GLU A 83 -33.22 -28.38 2.80
C GLU A 83 -32.03 -27.69 2.15
N MET A 84 -31.00 -27.35 2.91
CA MET A 84 -29.74 -26.78 2.40
C MET A 84 -28.99 -27.79 1.52
N PHE A 85 -28.92 -29.06 1.92
CA PHE A 85 -28.24 -30.08 1.13
C PHE A 85 -28.93 -30.32 -0.22
N GLN A 86 -30.27 -30.27 -0.24
CA GLN A 86 -31.06 -30.35 -1.49
C GLN A 86 -30.81 -29.13 -2.37
N ASP A 87 -30.81 -27.91 -1.81
CA ASP A 87 -30.56 -26.68 -2.56
C ASP A 87 -29.13 -26.66 -3.12
N LEU A 88 -28.12 -27.11 -2.32
CA LEU A 88 -26.73 -27.24 -2.75
C LEU A 88 -26.59 -28.22 -3.95
N ARG A 89 -27.17 -29.42 -3.82
CA ARG A 89 -27.13 -30.46 -4.87
C ARG A 89 -27.82 -29.99 -6.15
N TYR A 90 -28.93 -29.28 -6.01
CA TYR A 90 -29.62 -28.66 -7.14
C TYR A 90 -28.78 -27.58 -7.78
N GLY A 91 -28.21 -26.67 -6.99
CA GLY A 91 -27.30 -25.61 -7.46
C GLY A 91 -26.13 -26.17 -8.26
N VAL A 92 -25.42 -27.16 -7.73
CA VAL A 92 -24.30 -27.81 -8.44
C VAL A 92 -24.73 -28.42 -9.77
N ARG A 93 -25.87 -29.17 -9.80
CA ARG A 93 -26.40 -29.74 -11.05
C ARG A 93 -26.71 -28.66 -12.09
N MET A 94 -27.26 -27.52 -11.64
CA MET A 94 -27.63 -26.44 -12.54
C MET A 94 -26.40 -25.71 -13.08
N LEU A 95 -25.33 -25.58 -12.30
CA LEU A 95 -24.06 -25.02 -12.74
C LEU A 95 -23.40 -25.92 -13.81
N LEU A 96 -23.42 -27.23 -13.59
CA LEU A 96 -22.87 -28.21 -14.55
C LEU A 96 -23.69 -28.33 -15.84
N LYS A 97 -25.01 -28.12 -15.78
CA LYS A 97 -25.89 -28.16 -16.95
C LYS A 97 -25.66 -26.94 -17.88
N HIS A 98 -25.31 -25.77 -17.35
CA HIS A 98 -25.12 -24.53 -18.11
C HIS A 98 -23.66 -24.08 -18.11
N LYS A 99 -22.76 -24.90 -18.66
CA LYS A 99 -21.28 -24.71 -18.61
C LYS A 99 -20.84 -23.33 -19.10
N GLY A 100 -21.36 -22.81 -20.20
CA GLY A 100 -20.96 -21.52 -20.77
C GLY A 100 -21.30 -20.34 -19.83
N PHE A 101 -22.52 -20.35 -19.27
CA PHE A 101 -22.93 -19.33 -18.27
C PHE A 101 -22.04 -19.40 -17.01
N THR A 102 -21.87 -20.61 -16.47
CA THR A 102 -21.07 -20.84 -15.25
C THR A 102 -19.63 -20.38 -15.45
N MET A 103 -19.02 -20.72 -16.59
CA MET A 103 -17.64 -20.32 -16.91
C MET A 103 -17.49 -18.80 -16.95
N VAL A 104 -18.38 -18.09 -17.65
CA VAL A 104 -18.32 -16.62 -17.75
C VAL A 104 -18.53 -15.97 -16.38
N ALA A 105 -19.50 -16.45 -15.60
CA ALA A 105 -19.77 -15.92 -14.27
C ALA A 105 -18.62 -16.19 -13.29
N VAL A 106 -18.09 -17.42 -13.26
CA VAL A 106 -16.95 -17.80 -12.40
C VAL A 106 -15.69 -17.02 -12.78
N LEU A 107 -15.38 -16.89 -14.08
CA LEU A 107 -14.21 -16.13 -14.52
C LEU A 107 -14.34 -14.64 -14.18
N SER A 108 -15.51 -14.03 -14.38
CA SER A 108 -15.76 -12.63 -14.01
C SER A 108 -15.56 -12.40 -12.52
N LEU A 109 -16.11 -13.28 -11.68
CA LEU A 109 -15.93 -13.19 -10.22
C LEU A 109 -14.49 -13.50 -9.80
N ALA A 110 -13.87 -14.51 -10.40
CA ALA A 110 -12.48 -14.88 -10.11
C ALA A 110 -11.51 -13.74 -10.38
N LEU A 111 -11.68 -13.01 -11.46
CA LEU A 111 -10.87 -11.83 -11.79
C LEU A 111 -11.07 -10.71 -10.77
N GLY A 112 -12.35 -10.39 -10.43
CA GLY A 112 -12.67 -9.36 -9.44
C GLY A 112 -12.21 -9.72 -8.02
N ILE A 113 -12.55 -10.93 -7.54
CA ILE A 113 -12.19 -11.40 -6.20
C ILE A 113 -10.68 -11.64 -6.11
N GLY A 114 -10.06 -12.23 -7.14
CA GLY A 114 -8.62 -12.51 -7.18
C GLY A 114 -7.78 -11.25 -7.13
N ALA A 115 -8.18 -10.20 -7.85
CA ALA A 115 -7.51 -8.89 -7.79
C ALA A 115 -7.59 -8.28 -6.38
N ASN A 116 -8.76 -8.34 -5.73
CA ASN A 116 -8.93 -7.89 -4.34
C ASN A 116 -8.09 -8.73 -3.36
N THR A 117 -8.04 -10.04 -3.55
CA THR A 117 -7.25 -10.95 -2.72
C THR A 117 -5.75 -10.69 -2.86
N ALA A 118 -5.25 -10.48 -4.08
CA ALA A 118 -3.85 -10.16 -4.33
C ALA A 118 -3.45 -8.83 -3.68
N LEU A 119 -4.30 -7.80 -3.82
CA LEU A 119 -4.05 -6.51 -3.18
C LEU A 119 -4.12 -6.61 -1.64
N PHE A 120 -5.10 -7.35 -1.10
CA PHE A 120 -5.20 -7.55 0.33
C PHE A 120 -3.97 -8.28 0.90
N SER A 121 -3.34 -9.18 0.13
CA SER A 121 -2.07 -9.80 0.55
C SER A 121 -0.95 -8.77 0.73
N VAL A 122 -0.90 -7.73 -0.12
CA VAL A 122 0.05 -6.61 0.03
C VAL A 122 -0.28 -5.79 1.28
N VAL A 123 -1.56 -5.50 1.49
CA VAL A 123 -2.03 -4.77 2.68
C VAL A 123 -1.71 -5.53 3.97
N ASP A 124 -1.99 -6.84 3.99
CA ASP A 124 -1.67 -7.66 5.15
C ASP A 124 -0.17 -7.65 5.43
N ALA A 125 0.65 -7.83 4.41
CA ALA A 125 2.10 -7.86 4.54
C ALA A 125 2.70 -6.50 4.98
N VAL A 126 2.19 -5.38 4.44
CA VAL A 126 2.75 -4.04 4.70
C VAL A 126 2.08 -3.35 5.89
N LEU A 127 0.75 -3.45 6.03
CA LEU A 127 0.01 -2.67 7.02
C LEU A 127 -0.44 -3.46 8.25
N LEU A 128 -0.71 -4.78 8.12
CA LEU A 128 -1.34 -5.57 9.18
C LEU A 128 -0.39 -6.52 9.90
N LYS A 129 0.69 -6.94 9.25
CA LYS A 129 1.65 -7.90 9.82
C LYS A 129 2.33 -7.29 11.05
N THR A 130 2.29 -8.01 12.16
CA THR A 130 2.96 -7.65 13.41
C THR A 130 4.42 -8.10 13.40
N LEU A 131 5.26 -7.48 14.24
CA LEU A 131 6.63 -7.94 14.46
C LEU A 131 6.64 -9.38 14.96
N PRO A 132 7.59 -10.20 14.52
CA PRO A 132 7.74 -11.59 14.97
C PRO A 132 8.49 -11.66 16.32
N VAL A 133 7.89 -11.06 17.34
CA VAL A 133 8.43 -10.95 18.70
C VAL A 133 7.38 -11.44 19.71
N ALA A 134 7.81 -11.66 20.95
CA ALA A 134 6.89 -12.08 22.01
C ALA A 134 5.88 -10.95 22.31
N GLU A 135 4.60 -11.28 22.38
CA GLU A 135 3.49 -10.37 22.74
C GLU A 135 3.60 -8.97 22.08
N PRO A 136 3.58 -8.89 20.73
CA PRO A 136 3.85 -7.63 20.00
C PRO A 136 2.86 -6.52 20.34
N GLU A 137 1.62 -6.85 20.76
CA GLU A 137 0.59 -5.90 21.17
C GLU A 137 0.96 -5.10 22.43
N ARG A 138 1.90 -5.58 23.23
CA ARG A 138 2.44 -4.89 24.41
C ARG A 138 3.57 -3.93 24.10
N LEU A 139 4.00 -3.83 22.85
CA LEU A 139 5.01 -2.87 22.44
C LEU A 139 4.38 -1.49 22.23
N VAL A 140 5.01 -0.47 22.77
CA VAL A 140 4.66 0.94 22.60
C VAL A 140 5.79 1.66 21.87
N LEU A 141 5.45 2.39 20.81
CA LEU A 141 6.34 3.29 20.08
C LEU A 141 6.08 4.72 20.56
N PHE A 142 7.17 5.45 20.87
CA PHE A 142 7.08 6.83 21.28
C PHE A 142 7.37 7.78 20.13
N GLU A 143 6.58 8.83 20.05
CA GLU A 143 6.67 9.96 19.14
C GLU A 143 6.41 11.23 19.92
N TYR A 144 6.55 12.39 19.31
CA TYR A 144 6.16 13.64 19.97
C TYR A 144 5.62 14.66 18.98
N GLN A 145 4.87 15.62 19.50
CA GLN A 145 4.44 16.81 18.79
C GLN A 145 4.89 18.05 19.57
N ALA A 146 5.31 19.09 18.86
CA ALA A 146 5.73 20.35 19.43
C ALA A 146 5.16 21.51 18.62
N GLY A 147 5.00 22.67 19.23
CA GLY A 147 4.65 23.89 18.54
C GLY A 147 5.77 24.36 17.60
N ALA A 148 5.43 25.23 16.65
CA ALA A 148 6.37 25.70 15.61
C ALA A 148 7.60 26.45 16.18
N SER A 149 7.53 26.94 17.40
CA SER A 149 8.64 27.63 18.08
C SER A 149 9.65 26.67 18.73
N PHE A 150 9.34 25.36 18.83
CA PHE A 150 10.27 24.39 19.37
C PHE A 150 11.46 24.17 18.43
N ARG A 151 12.65 24.38 18.94
CA ARG A 151 13.89 24.37 18.15
C ARG A 151 14.64 23.06 18.33
N ARG A 152 15.15 22.52 17.24
CA ARG A 152 15.95 21.29 17.21
C ARG A 152 17.31 21.55 16.53
N ASN A 153 18.34 20.89 17.04
CA ASN A 153 19.59 20.71 16.31
C ASN A 153 19.39 19.70 15.16
N GLY A 154 20.36 19.45 14.35
CA GLY A 154 20.30 18.54 13.20
C GLY A 154 19.52 17.25 13.47
N MET A 155 18.92 16.72 12.41
CA MET A 155 18.19 15.45 12.41
C MET A 155 18.88 14.47 11.47
N SER A 156 18.91 13.19 11.83
CA SER A 156 19.46 12.11 10.98
C SER A 156 18.57 10.89 11.08
N GLY A 157 17.83 10.60 10.02
CA GLY A 157 16.87 9.52 9.93
C GLY A 157 15.61 9.99 9.21
N THR A 158 14.66 9.08 9.02
CA THR A 158 13.35 9.37 8.45
C THR A 158 12.32 9.45 9.58
N SER A 159 11.53 10.50 9.59
CA SER A 159 10.42 10.67 10.52
C SER A 159 9.21 11.18 9.79
N TYR A 160 8.07 10.60 10.06
CA TYR A 160 6.78 11.02 9.54
C TYR A 160 5.71 10.90 10.63
N VAL A 161 5.48 11.98 11.32
CA VAL A 161 4.35 12.09 12.26
C VAL A 161 3.34 13.05 11.67
N PRO A 162 2.04 12.70 11.61
CA PRO A 162 1.03 13.61 11.09
C PRO A 162 1.03 14.92 11.86
N THR A 163 1.15 16.04 11.15
CA THR A 163 1.13 17.37 11.73
C THR A 163 -0.27 17.97 11.62
N SER A 164 -0.76 18.60 12.68
CA SER A 164 -1.90 19.50 12.66
C SER A 164 -1.44 20.95 12.43
N GLN A 165 -2.36 21.85 12.07
CA GLN A 165 -2.01 23.25 11.89
C GLN A 165 -1.31 23.82 13.13
N GLY A 166 -0.09 24.34 12.93
CA GLY A 166 0.71 24.95 14.00
C GLY A 166 1.53 24.00 14.87
N THR A 167 1.53 22.69 14.62
CA THR A 167 2.39 21.73 15.34
C THR A 167 3.23 20.91 14.36
N GLU A 168 4.47 20.61 14.76
CA GLU A 168 5.36 19.68 14.05
C GLU A 168 5.48 18.39 14.86
N GLY A 169 5.30 17.24 14.22
CA GLY A 169 5.49 15.94 14.84
C GLY A 169 6.82 15.31 14.42
N ASP A 170 7.40 14.48 15.29
CA ASP A 170 8.61 13.71 15.01
C ASP A 170 8.66 12.41 15.82
N SER A 171 9.39 11.42 15.31
CA SER A 171 9.64 10.12 15.95
C SER A 171 11.11 9.94 16.35
N LEU A 172 11.95 10.94 16.13
CA LEU A 172 13.38 10.89 16.42
C LEU A 172 13.70 11.61 17.71
N PHE A 173 14.51 10.99 18.57
CA PHE A 173 14.94 11.51 19.86
C PHE A 173 16.46 11.64 19.91
N ARG A 174 16.96 12.46 20.84
CA ARG A 174 18.38 12.57 21.17
C ARG A 174 18.79 11.57 22.24
N ASN A 175 20.07 11.26 22.30
CA ASN A 175 20.58 10.33 23.30
C ASN A 175 20.35 10.84 24.73
N GLU A 176 20.57 12.12 24.98
CA GLU A 176 20.38 12.73 26.30
C GLU A 176 18.92 12.67 26.75
N VAL A 177 17.97 12.82 25.80
CA VAL A 177 16.55 12.68 26.07
C VAL A 177 16.21 11.23 26.42
N PHE A 178 16.73 10.27 25.64
CA PHE A 178 16.58 8.84 25.93
C PHE A 178 17.11 8.48 27.31
N ASP A 179 18.31 8.93 27.67
CA ASP A 179 18.92 8.64 28.97
C ASP A 179 18.09 9.17 30.13
N ARG A 180 17.55 10.40 30.05
CA ARG A 180 16.64 10.97 31.05
C ARG A 180 15.35 10.20 31.19
N MET A 181 14.74 9.82 30.07
CA MET A 181 13.51 8.99 30.07
C MET A 181 13.80 7.60 30.66
N ARG A 182 14.96 6.99 30.34
CA ARG A 182 15.39 5.70 30.88
C ARG A 182 15.61 5.79 32.42
N GLN A 183 16.21 6.85 32.91
CA GLN A 183 16.37 7.11 34.36
C GLN A 183 15.01 7.28 35.05
N ALA A 184 14.09 8.04 34.45
CA ALA A 184 12.74 8.22 34.97
C ALA A 184 11.97 6.91 35.07
N ARG A 185 12.08 6.04 34.01
CA ARG A 185 11.50 4.70 34.05
C ARG A 185 12.13 3.83 35.13
N ALA A 186 13.44 3.88 35.32
CA ALA A 186 14.14 3.11 36.34
C ALA A 186 13.76 3.56 37.76
N ALA A 187 13.51 4.87 37.97
CA ALA A 187 13.05 5.43 39.24
C ALA A 187 11.58 5.05 39.59
N ALA A 188 10.79 4.58 38.61
CA ALA A 188 9.42 4.14 38.81
C ALA A 188 9.25 2.64 38.41
N PRO A 189 9.77 1.69 39.20
CA PRO A 189 9.74 0.26 38.90
C PRO A 189 8.30 -0.28 38.81
N ASP A 190 7.35 0.30 39.53
CA ASP A 190 5.92 -0.06 39.50
C ASP A 190 5.15 0.62 38.36
N GLY A 191 5.80 1.46 37.58
CA GLY A 191 5.24 2.14 36.43
C GLY A 191 4.74 1.18 35.33
N PRO A 192 4.07 1.71 34.29
CA PRO A 192 3.38 0.93 33.27
C PRO A 192 4.31 0.17 32.29
N LEU A 193 5.62 0.49 32.28
CA LEU A 193 6.59 -0.11 31.38
C LEU A 193 7.44 -1.17 32.11
N SER A 194 7.54 -2.37 31.51
CA SER A 194 8.52 -3.39 31.93
C SER A 194 9.92 -3.08 31.40
N ASP A 195 9.98 -2.64 30.13
CA ASP A 195 11.22 -2.33 29.42
C ASP A 195 11.11 -1.04 28.62
N PHE A 196 12.27 -0.38 28.43
CA PHE A 196 12.38 0.84 27.63
C PHE A 196 13.73 0.85 26.92
N PHE A 197 13.71 0.97 25.60
CA PHE A 197 14.90 0.80 24.77
C PHE A 197 14.88 1.71 23.55
N ALA A 198 16.07 1.97 23.02
CA ALA A 198 16.28 2.78 21.83
C ALA A 198 16.90 1.97 20.70
N PHE A 199 16.64 2.39 19.49
CA PHE A 199 17.24 1.82 18.27
C PHE A 199 17.28 2.86 17.15
N ALA A 200 18.23 2.69 16.25
CA ALA A 200 18.33 3.53 15.04
C ALA A 200 19.00 2.77 13.91
N THR A 201 18.78 3.18 12.66
CA THR A 201 19.59 2.71 11.54
C THR A 201 21.01 3.25 11.67
N THR A 202 22.02 2.45 11.42
CA THR A 202 23.34 2.99 11.13
C THR A 202 23.37 3.52 9.69
N ARG A 203 24.37 4.34 9.36
CA ARG A 203 24.72 4.50 7.95
C ARG A 203 25.23 3.14 7.43
N GLU A 204 25.26 2.96 6.12
CA GLU A 204 25.87 1.78 5.51
C GLU A 204 27.27 1.56 6.06
N LEU A 205 27.56 0.34 6.47
CA LEU A 205 28.82 -0.05 7.06
C LEU A 205 29.61 -0.90 6.07
N THR A 206 30.90 -0.65 5.95
CA THR A 206 31.79 -1.54 5.21
C THR A 206 32.17 -2.72 6.10
N ALA A 207 31.62 -3.89 5.80
CA ALA A 207 32.01 -5.16 6.42
C ALA A 207 33.10 -5.84 5.58
N VAL A 208 34.14 -6.39 6.23
CA VAL A 208 35.16 -7.19 5.56
C VAL A 208 35.04 -8.64 6.00
N VAL A 209 34.59 -9.48 5.07
CA VAL A 209 34.43 -10.92 5.26
C VAL A 209 35.46 -11.65 4.41
N GLY A 210 36.40 -12.39 5.06
CA GLY A 210 37.59 -12.92 4.40
C GLY A 210 38.44 -11.77 3.86
N ASN A 211 38.60 -11.70 2.54
CA ASN A 211 39.37 -10.63 1.87
C ASN A 211 38.48 -9.73 0.95
N GLN A 212 37.18 -9.71 1.20
CA GLN A 212 36.21 -8.94 0.40
C GLN A 212 35.48 -7.92 1.27
N ALA A 213 35.55 -6.66 0.87
CA ALA A 213 34.78 -5.60 1.46
C ALA A 213 33.39 -5.52 0.79
N GLU A 214 32.34 -5.41 1.60
CA GLU A 214 30.96 -5.23 1.16
C GLU A 214 30.23 -4.21 2.04
N LEU A 215 29.20 -3.57 1.48
CA LEU A 215 28.32 -2.73 2.28
C LEU A 215 27.23 -3.56 2.93
N VAL A 216 27.00 -3.30 4.21
CA VAL A 216 25.94 -3.94 4.99
C VAL A 216 25.12 -2.89 5.72
N ASN A 217 23.83 -3.14 5.79
CA ASN A 217 22.92 -2.35 6.62
C ASN A 217 23.12 -2.75 8.09
N GLY A 218 23.26 -1.76 8.94
CA GLY A 218 23.42 -1.97 10.37
C GLY A 218 22.34 -1.28 11.19
N GLN A 219 22.17 -1.76 12.41
CA GLN A 219 21.28 -1.16 13.41
C GLN A 219 22.09 -0.93 14.70
N ALA A 220 21.97 0.27 15.26
CA ALA A 220 22.49 0.59 16.60
C ALA A 220 21.34 0.44 17.60
N VAL A 221 21.57 -0.23 18.72
CA VAL A 221 20.55 -0.55 19.72
C VAL A 221 21.04 -0.34 21.13
N SER A 222 20.15 0.04 22.05
CA SER A 222 20.44 0.05 23.47
C SER A 222 20.56 -1.37 24.03
N GLY A 223 21.27 -1.56 25.14
CA GLY A 223 21.49 -2.86 25.76
C GLY A 223 20.24 -3.66 26.08
N SER A 224 19.15 -2.97 26.45
CA SER A 224 17.85 -3.55 26.76
C SER A 224 16.99 -3.92 25.53
N TYR A 225 17.43 -3.66 24.31
CA TYR A 225 16.67 -3.85 23.06
C TYR A 225 16.14 -5.27 22.86
N TYR A 226 17.00 -6.27 22.90
CA TYR A 226 16.61 -7.67 22.68
C TYR A 226 15.75 -8.22 23.82
N ALA A 227 16.08 -7.87 25.05
CA ALA A 227 15.31 -8.23 26.24
C ALA A 227 13.90 -7.62 26.17
N GLY A 228 13.80 -6.31 25.87
CA GLY A 228 12.55 -5.59 25.70
C GLY A 228 11.67 -6.15 24.57
N LEU A 229 12.24 -6.67 23.50
CA LEU A 229 11.52 -7.35 22.42
C LEU A 229 11.19 -8.82 22.73
N GLY A 230 11.78 -9.40 23.78
CA GLY A 230 11.65 -10.82 24.06
C GLY A 230 12.29 -11.71 23.00
N VAL A 231 13.34 -11.23 22.32
CA VAL A 231 14.05 -11.95 21.27
C VAL A 231 15.29 -12.63 21.83
N GLN A 232 15.36 -13.95 21.68
CA GLN A 232 16.54 -14.74 22.05
C GLN A 232 17.32 -15.13 20.79
N PRO A 233 18.65 -14.98 20.77
CA PRO A 233 19.47 -15.43 19.66
C PRO A 233 19.37 -16.93 19.42
N SER A 234 19.46 -17.34 18.15
CA SER A 234 19.56 -18.75 17.78
C SER A 234 20.94 -19.34 18.10
N LEU A 235 21.97 -18.50 18.15
CA LEU A 235 23.35 -18.88 18.44
C LEU A 235 24.01 -17.79 19.26
N GLY A 236 24.80 -18.17 20.28
CA GLY A 236 25.49 -17.23 21.15
C GLY A 236 24.59 -16.48 22.10
N ARG A 237 24.82 -15.16 22.29
CA ARG A 237 24.04 -14.30 23.19
C ARG A 237 23.64 -12.97 22.52
N ALA A 238 22.61 -12.32 23.07
CA ALA A 238 22.19 -10.97 22.70
C ALA A 238 23.09 -9.88 23.31
N ILE A 239 22.99 -8.66 22.75
CA ILE A 239 23.53 -7.44 23.36
C ILE A 239 22.79 -7.21 24.69
N ARG A 240 23.53 -6.80 25.73
CA ARG A 240 23.05 -6.48 27.08
C ARG A 240 23.51 -5.09 27.50
N ASP A 241 22.98 -4.61 28.63
CA ASP A 241 23.34 -3.29 29.16
C ASP A 241 24.85 -3.15 29.48
N GLU A 242 25.56 -4.27 29.80
CA GLU A 242 27.01 -4.24 29.99
C GLU A 242 27.77 -3.96 28.69
N ASP A 243 27.24 -4.40 27.54
CA ASP A 243 27.86 -4.18 26.21
C ASP A 243 27.62 -2.74 25.72
N ASP A 244 26.59 -2.06 26.23
CA ASP A 244 26.20 -0.71 25.85
C ASP A 244 26.67 0.34 26.87
N LYS A 245 27.89 0.20 27.36
CA LYS A 245 28.57 1.17 28.21
C LYS A 245 29.75 1.80 27.50
N PRO A 246 30.04 3.08 27.74
CA PRO A 246 31.26 3.71 27.25
C PRO A 246 32.50 2.87 27.62
N GLY A 247 33.34 2.55 26.63
CA GLY A 247 34.52 1.73 26.81
C GLY A 247 34.33 0.22 26.88
N ALA A 248 33.12 -0.29 26.70
CA ALA A 248 32.88 -1.73 26.54
C ALA A 248 33.55 -2.27 25.28
N ALA A 249 33.91 -3.56 25.32
CA ALA A 249 34.50 -4.21 24.15
C ALA A 249 33.55 -4.17 22.94
N PRO A 250 34.05 -3.89 21.71
CA PRO A 250 33.23 -3.85 20.53
C PRO A 250 32.60 -5.21 20.20
N VAL A 251 31.27 -5.27 20.20
CA VAL A 251 30.53 -6.49 19.95
C VAL A 251 29.47 -6.29 18.85
N VAL A 252 29.14 -7.36 18.15
CA VAL A 252 28.15 -7.36 17.07
C VAL A 252 27.30 -8.63 17.11
N VAL A 253 26.01 -8.48 16.81
CA VAL A 253 25.05 -9.58 16.57
C VAL A 253 24.72 -9.61 15.08
N LEU A 254 24.82 -10.79 14.46
CA LEU A 254 24.48 -10.97 13.05
C LEU A 254 22.98 -11.30 12.88
N SER A 255 22.40 -10.90 11.76
CA SER A 255 21.12 -11.45 11.36
C SER A 255 21.27 -12.88 10.88
N TYR A 256 20.21 -13.69 11.03
CA TYR A 256 20.21 -15.07 10.58
C TYR A 256 20.50 -15.19 9.07
N GLN A 257 19.89 -14.30 8.27
CA GLN A 257 20.09 -14.29 6.83
C GLN A 257 21.54 -13.99 6.44
N TYR A 258 22.14 -12.95 7.03
CA TYR A 258 23.54 -12.58 6.76
C TYR A 258 24.51 -13.68 7.17
N TRP A 259 24.27 -14.31 8.33
CA TRP A 259 25.04 -15.47 8.76
C TRP A 259 24.94 -16.65 7.79
N GLN A 260 23.73 -16.93 7.29
CA GLN A 260 23.51 -18.02 6.33
C GLN A 260 24.16 -17.74 4.97
N GLU A 261 24.00 -16.54 4.44
CA GLU A 261 24.46 -16.18 3.08
C GLU A 261 25.96 -15.97 3.01
N ARG A 262 26.57 -15.35 4.03
CA ARG A 262 27.99 -14.95 3.99
C ARG A 262 28.92 -15.85 4.79
N PHE A 263 28.43 -16.51 5.79
CA PHE A 263 29.20 -17.39 6.66
C PHE A 263 28.76 -18.86 6.54
N SER A 264 27.96 -19.21 5.53
CA SER A 264 27.50 -20.57 5.24
C SER A 264 26.91 -21.27 6.47
N ALA A 265 26.22 -20.54 7.32
CA ALA A 265 25.63 -21.02 8.56
C ALA A 265 26.63 -21.70 9.50
N ASN A 266 27.90 -21.28 9.51
CA ASN A 266 28.93 -21.85 10.36
C ASN A 266 28.63 -21.57 11.84
N PRO A 267 28.42 -22.59 12.70
CA PRO A 267 28.12 -22.37 14.12
C PRO A 267 29.33 -21.85 14.91
N GLY A 268 30.58 -22.06 14.43
CA GLY A 268 31.79 -21.55 15.04
C GLY A 268 32.05 -20.05 14.84
N ILE A 269 31.07 -19.29 14.32
CA ILE A 269 31.25 -17.86 14.05
C ILE A 269 31.26 -17.00 15.32
N VAL A 270 30.64 -17.48 16.41
CA VAL A 270 30.60 -16.76 17.69
C VAL A 270 32.03 -16.71 18.29
N GLY A 271 32.43 -15.50 18.72
CA GLY A 271 33.78 -15.24 19.17
C GLY A 271 34.75 -14.81 18.07
N GLN A 272 34.37 -14.92 16.78
CA GLN A 272 35.23 -14.48 15.68
C GLN A 272 35.14 -12.96 15.47
N PRO A 273 36.23 -12.31 15.02
CA PRO A 273 36.23 -10.90 14.70
C PRO A 273 35.57 -10.62 13.33
N LEU A 274 34.74 -9.60 13.27
CA LEU A 274 34.22 -9.00 12.04
C LEU A 274 34.68 -7.53 11.96
N LYS A 275 35.35 -7.16 10.88
CA LYS A 275 35.74 -5.76 10.67
C LYS A 275 34.55 -4.98 10.12
N LEU A 276 34.15 -3.93 10.83
CA LEU A 276 33.13 -2.95 10.42
C LEU A 276 33.78 -1.56 10.39
N ASN A 277 33.79 -0.90 9.23
CA ASN A 277 34.49 0.39 9.06
C ASN A 277 35.92 0.38 9.63
N GLN A 278 36.69 -0.70 9.34
CA GLN A 278 38.03 -0.97 9.81
C GLN A 278 38.18 -1.26 11.33
N GLN A 279 37.14 -1.12 12.12
CA GLN A 279 37.16 -1.51 13.53
C GLN A 279 36.80 -2.99 13.70
N ALA A 280 37.52 -3.69 14.57
CA ALA A 280 37.25 -5.10 14.85
C ALA A 280 36.14 -5.23 15.90
N PHE A 281 35.04 -5.90 15.55
CA PHE A 281 33.94 -6.25 16.43
C PHE A 281 33.91 -7.74 16.67
N THR A 282 33.67 -8.18 17.90
CA THR A 282 33.51 -9.59 18.20
C THR A 282 32.07 -10.03 17.94
N ILE A 283 31.86 -11.06 17.13
CA ILE A 283 30.54 -11.62 16.91
C ILE A 283 30.11 -12.38 18.17
N ILE A 284 29.04 -11.95 18.82
CA ILE A 284 28.54 -12.53 20.07
C ILE A 284 27.29 -13.39 19.90
N GLY A 285 26.59 -13.26 18.79
CA GLY A 285 25.38 -14.03 18.55
C GLY A 285 24.79 -13.85 17.16
N VAL A 286 23.77 -14.66 16.87
CA VAL A 286 22.98 -14.65 15.63
C VAL A 286 21.49 -14.59 15.99
N THR A 287 20.73 -13.68 15.38
CA THR A 287 19.28 -13.55 15.62
C THR A 287 18.50 -14.77 15.13
N PRO A 288 17.27 -15.01 15.61
CA PRO A 288 16.45 -16.11 15.09
C PRO A 288 15.97 -15.83 13.65
N PRO A 289 15.67 -16.88 12.85
CA PRO A 289 15.31 -16.73 11.41
C PRO A 289 14.09 -15.83 11.17
N ALA A 290 13.13 -15.82 12.08
CA ALA A 290 11.92 -15.03 11.94
C ALA A 290 12.12 -13.54 12.25
N PHE A 291 13.16 -13.18 12.98
CA PHE A 291 13.40 -11.79 13.43
C PHE A 291 14.08 -10.97 12.32
N THR A 292 13.40 -9.93 11.88
CA THR A 292 13.86 -9.04 10.80
C THR A 292 14.18 -7.61 11.30
N GLY A 293 14.23 -7.39 12.61
CA GLY A 293 14.43 -6.06 13.21
C GLY A 293 13.12 -5.34 13.52
N THR A 294 13.23 -4.13 14.05
CA THR A 294 12.09 -3.26 14.44
C THR A 294 11.92 -2.04 13.53
N LEU A 295 12.85 -1.86 12.60
CA LEU A 295 12.87 -0.76 11.65
C LEU A 295 11.81 -0.96 10.55
N GLN A 296 11.96 -0.26 9.46
CA GLN A 296 11.06 -0.34 8.31
C GLN A 296 10.90 -1.78 7.80
N VAL A 297 9.75 -2.10 7.22
CA VAL A 297 9.40 -3.45 6.73
C VAL A 297 10.43 -3.99 5.70
N ASP A 298 11.12 -3.10 4.99
CA ASP A 298 12.14 -3.40 3.97
C ASP A 298 13.57 -3.28 4.48
N TYR A 299 13.79 -2.71 5.66
CA TYR A 299 15.11 -2.58 6.23
C TYR A 299 15.44 -3.78 7.10
N ARG A 300 16.31 -4.64 6.59
CA ARG A 300 16.81 -5.80 7.30
C ARG A 300 18.25 -5.55 7.70
N PRO A 301 18.54 -5.25 8.96
CA PRO A 301 19.92 -5.06 9.41
C PRO A 301 20.66 -6.39 9.29
N ALA A 302 21.80 -6.38 8.59
CA ALA A 302 22.72 -7.52 8.54
C ALA A 302 23.45 -7.67 9.88
N VAL A 303 23.73 -6.52 10.52
CA VAL A 303 24.48 -6.45 11.78
C VAL A 303 23.80 -5.50 12.77
N THR A 304 23.89 -5.84 14.04
CA THR A 304 23.39 -5.01 15.15
C THR A 304 24.51 -4.74 16.13
N VAL A 305 24.71 -3.46 16.50
CA VAL A 305 25.77 -3.01 17.41
C VAL A 305 25.19 -2.21 18.57
N PRO A 306 25.85 -2.14 19.74
CA PRO A 306 25.44 -1.24 20.83
C PRO A 306 25.45 0.23 20.41
N LEU A 307 24.54 1.06 20.96
CA LEU A 307 24.45 2.51 20.69
C LEU A 307 25.77 3.22 21.03
N THR A 308 26.35 2.92 22.17
CA THR A 308 27.59 3.55 22.65
C THR A 308 28.82 3.27 21.78
N GLN A 309 28.71 2.31 20.87
CA GLN A 309 29.76 1.96 19.92
C GLN A 309 29.62 2.64 18.55
N GLU A 310 28.56 3.40 18.34
CA GLU A 310 28.35 4.17 17.09
C GLU A 310 29.51 5.12 16.77
N PRO A 311 30.14 5.81 17.74
CA PRO A 311 31.30 6.65 17.46
C PRO A 311 32.52 5.90 16.90
N LEU A 312 32.69 4.62 17.23
CA LEU A 312 33.76 3.78 16.66
C LEU A 312 33.53 3.57 15.16
N LEU A 313 32.25 3.52 14.73
CA LEU A 313 31.86 3.31 13.34
C LEU A 313 31.83 4.60 12.52
N GLN A 314 31.47 5.73 13.13
CA GLN A 314 31.21 6.98 12.43
C GLN A 314 32.31 8.06 12.68
N GLY A 315 33.17 7.88 13.69
CA GLY A 315 34.23 8.83 14.03
C GLY A 315 33.70 10.22 14.33
N GLU A 316 34.28 11.24 13.69
CA GLU A 316 33.86 12.66 13.85
C GLU A 316 32.43 12.95 13.38
N ARG A 317 31.79 12.01 12.65
CA ARG A 317 30.40 12.11 12.18
C ARG A 317 29.41 11.41 13.09
N SER A 318 29.83 11.09 14.29
CA SER A 318 28.97 10.45 15.29
C SER A 318 27.74 11.31 15.57
N ARG A 319 26.60 10.64 15.61
CA ARG A 319 25.30 11.25 15.90
C ARG A 319 25.06 11.39 17.41
N LEU A 320 25.83 10.70 18.22
CA LEU A 320 25.81 10.84 19.67
C LEU A 320 26.32 12.21 20.12
N GLY A 321 27.08 12.89 19.27
CA GLY A 321 27.75 14.15 19.61
C GLY A 321 29.07 13.93 20.35
N THR A 322 29.75 15.02 20.56
CA THR A 322 30.99 15.08 21.32
C THR A 322 30.86 16.17 22.40
N ALA A 323 31.86 16.26 23.27
CA ALA A 323 31.91 17.35 24.26
C ALA A 323 31.88 18.76 23.63
N LYS A 324 32.29 18.90 22.36
CA LYS A 324 32.36 20.18 21.63
C LYS A 324 31.13 20.40 20.71
N GLU A 325 30.52 19.32 20.22
CA GLU A 325 29.40 19.38 19.30
C GLU A 325 28.21 18.57 19.83
N PRO A 326 27.04 19.21 20.02
CA PRO A 326 25.87 18.50 20.51
C PRO A 326 25.40 17.44 19.50
N GLY A 327 24.94 16.30 20.01
CA GLY A 327 24.34 15.23 19.20
C GLY A 327 23.11 15.67 18.41
N VAL A 328 22.70 14.84 17.47
CA VAL A 328 21.52 15.07 16.64
C VAL A 328 20.33 14.24 17.11
N TRP A 329 19.13 14.56 16.61
CA TRP A 329 17.91 13.75 16.81
C TRP A 329 17.94 12.58 15.82
N TRP A 330 18.02 11.32 16.33
CA TRP A 330 18.23 10.15 15.46
C TRP A 330 17.75 8.81 16.02
N LEU A 331 17.40 8.73 17.30
CA LEU A 331 16.96 7.51 17.98
C LEU A 331 15.46 7.35 17.90
N ASN A 332 15.00 6.13 17.65
CA ASN A 332 13.62 5.73 17.84
C ASN A 332 13.50 5.09 19.22
N LEU A 333 12.43 5.38 19.93
CA LEU A 333 12.20 4.88 21.28
C LEU A 333 10.99 3.95 21.33
N MET A 334 11.19 2.81 21.96
CA MET A 334 10.15 1.83 22.15
C MET A 334 10.16 1.30 23.59
N GLY A 335 9.01 0.87 24.07
CA GLY A 335 8.88 0.24 25.38
C GLY A 335 7.99 -1.00 25.32
N ARG A 336 8.04 -1.80 26.38
CA ARG A 336 7.11 -2.91 26.60
C ARG A 336 6.19 -2.58 27.76
N LEU A 337 4.89 -2.67 27.56
CA LEU A 337 3.88 -2.47 28.59
C LEU A 337 3.82 -3.67 29.55
N LYS A 338 3.59 -3.41 30.82
CA LYS A 338 3.19 -4.45 31.77
C LYS A 338 1.77 -4.96 31.44
N PRO A 339 1.39 -6.17 31.86
CA PRO A 339 0.04 -6.67 31.67
C PRO A 339 -1.01 -5.69 32.23
N GLY A 340 -1.99 -5.32 31.39
CA GLY A 340 -3.08 -4.41 31.77
C GLY A 340 -2.75 -2.91 31.71
N ALA A 341 -1.51 -2.53 31.41
CA ALA A 341 -1.14 -1.12 31.20
C ALA A 341 -1.56 -0.62 29.81
N THR A 342 -1.87 0.68 29.71
CA THR A 342 -2.27 1.32 28.44
C THR A 342 -1.16 2.21 27.87
N TYR A 343 -1.29 2.55 26.58
CA TYR A 343 -0.34 3.46 25.92
C TYR A 343 -0.36 4.86 26.54
N GLU A 344 -1.53 5.33 26.98
CA GLU A 344 -1.70 6.62 27.64
C GLU A 344 -0.96 6.66 28.99
N GLN A 345 -1.06 5.59 29.78
CA GLN A 345 -0.32 5.49 31.04
C GLN A 345 1.19 5.51 30.81
N ALA A 346 1.68 4.81 29.77
CA ALA A 346 3.09 4.82 29.41
C ALA A 346 3.55 6.22 28.98
N ARG A 347 2.77 6.92 28.15
CA ARG A 347 3.01 8.30 27.75
C ARG A 347 3.10 9.21 28.97
N ASP A 348 2.09 9.19 29.81
CA ASP A 348 1.95 10.12 30.94
C ASP A 348 3.08 9.93 31.98
N SER A 349 3.53 8.67 32.19
CA SER A 349 4.64 8.35 33.08
C SER A 349 5.99 8.92 32.62
N LEU A 350 6.19 9.14 31.32
CA LEU A 350 7.45 9.61 30.74
C LEU A 350 7.39 11.05 30.21
N ASN A 351 6.19 11.63 30.03
CA ASN A 351 6.03 12.93 29.38
C ASN A 351 6.76 14.07 30.14
N GLY A 352 6.73 14.09 31.47
CA GLY A 352 7.44 15.10 32.27
C GLY A 352 8.97 15.03 32.09
N ALA A 353 9.54 13.82 32.14
CA ALA A 353 10.96 13.58 31.90
C ALA A 353 11.37 13.95 30.47
N PHE A 354 10.53 13.61 29.50
CA PHE A 354 10.71 13.97 28.10
C PHE A 354 10.73 15.48 27.90
N GLN A 355 9.74 16.21 28.43
CA GLN A 355 9.65 17.66 28.30
C GLN A 355 10.87 18.34 28.89
N ALA A 356 11.23 18.00 30.14
CA ALA A 356 12.40 18.59 30.81
C ALA A 356 13.67 18.38 30.00
N ALA A 357 13.92 17.13 29.55
CA ALA A 357 15.10 16.81 28.75
C ALA A 357 15.09 17.48 27.37
N ALA A 358 13.96 17.53 26.70
CA ALA A 358 13.84 18.13 25.38
C ALA A 358 14.05 19.65 25.40
N LEU A 359 13.59 20.32 26.47
CA LEU A 359 13.82 21.74 26.68
C LEU A 359 15.28 22.03 27.07
N GLU A 360 15.91 21.18 27.91
CA GLU A 360 17.32 21.29 28.28
C GLU A 360 18.26 21.24 27.07
N VAL A 361 17.97 20.35 26.11
CA VAL A 361 18.79 20.18 24.88
C VAL A 361 18.38 21.10 23.75
N MET A 362 17.39 21.97 23.97
CA MET A 362 16.92 22.89 22.94
C MET A 362 18.02 23.94 22.64
N PRO A 363 18.36 24.15 21.35
CA PRO A 363 19.35 25.16 21.00
C PRO A 363 18.84 26.58 21.34
N PRO A 364 19.76 27.51 21.64
CA PRO A 364 19.39 28.90 21.92
C PRO A 364 18.63 29.54 20.76
N PRO A 365 17.91 30.66 20.99
CA PRO A 365 17.25 31.42 19.95
C PRO A 365 18.20 31.71 18.79
N ARG A 366 17.72 31.55 17.57
CA ARG A 366 18.52 31.83 16.36
C ARG A 366 18.31 33.25 15.84
N LYS A 367 17.21 33.89 16.27
CA LYS A 367 16.87 35.26 15.87
C LYS A 367 16.59 36.11 17.14
N ALA A 368 16.91 37.38 17.10
CA ALA A 368 16.69 38.29 18.22
C ALA A 368 15.19 38.42 18.61
N ASN A 369 14.29 38.19 17.70
CA ASN A 369 12.85 38.21 17.94
C ASN A 369 12.25 36.84 18.28
N GLU A 370 13.03 35.75 18.29
CA GLU A 370 12.58 34.48 18.83
C GLU A 370 12.55 34.54 20.36
N PRO A 371 11.47 34.09 21.01
CA PRO A 371 11.41 34.11 22.46
C PRO A 371 12.52 33.22 23.04
N ALA A 372 13.24 33.78 24.04
CA ALA A 372 14.26 33.02 24.77
C ALA A 372 13.64 31.81 25.50
N GLN A 373 12.43 32.01 26.03
CA GLN A 373 11.62 30.97 26.64
C GLN A 373 10.48 30.58 25.67
N LEU A 374 10.22 29.29 25.57
CA LEU A 374 9.12 28.75 24.77
C LEU A 374 7.78 29.02 25.47
N ASP A 375 6.73 29.37 24.71
CA ASP A 375 5.38 29.41 25.26
C ASP A 375 4.98 27.99 25.72
N PRO A 376 4.39 27.78 26.87
CA PRO A 376 3.96 26.46 27.35
C PRO A 376 3.06 25.71 26.37
N LYS A 377 2.33 26.40 25.47
CA LYS A 377 1.53 25.78 24.40
C LYS A 377 2.39 25.10 23.33
N ASP A 378 3.63 25.56 23.14
CA ASP A 378 4.59 25.05 22.16
C ASP A 378 5.50 23.96 22.72
N TYR A 379 5.35 23.63 24.01
CA TYR A 379 6.16 22.59 24.66
C TYR A 379 5.94 21.24 23.94
N PRO A 380 7.04 20.48 23.74
CA PRO A 380 6.93 19.18 23.11
C PRO A 380 6.12 18.24 24.02
N ARG A 381 5.17 17.52 23.42
CA ARG A 381 4.30 16.54 24.10
C ARG A 381 4.58 15.17 23.56
N LEU A 382 4.85 14.23 24.45
CA LEU A 382 5.06 12.83 24.11
C LEU A 382 3.76 12.22 23.60
N LEU A 383 3.86 11.42 22.58
CA LEU A 383 2.81 10.56 22.05
C LEU A 383 3.22 9.10 22.25
N ALA A 384 2.25 8.22 22.35
CA ALA A 384 2.48 6.79 22.48
C ALA A 384 1.47 6.04 21.59
N GLU A 385 1.99 5.23 20.68
CA GLU A 385 1.19 4.42 19.77
C GLU A 385 1.63 2.95 19.83
N SER A 386 0.81 2.08 19.23
CA SER A 386 1.13 0.66 19.15
C SER A 386 2.44 0.41 18.39
N GLY A 387 3.45 -0.12 19.07
CA GLY A 387 4.71 -0.59 18.50
C GLY A 387 4.64 -2.00 17.90
N SER A 388 3.47 -2.66 17.94
CA SER A 388 3.29 -4.05 17.50
C SER A 388 3.73 -4.34 16.07
N ARG A 389 3.83 -3.31 15.24
CA ARG A 389 4.17 -3.39 13.82
C ARG A 389 5.53 -2.79 13.49
N GLY A 390 6.33 -2.40 14.47
CA GLY A 390 7.57 -1.65 14.28
C GLY A 390 7.34 -0.19 13.90
N MET A 391 8.33 0.44 13.26
CA MET A 391 8.22 1.84 12.82
C MET A 391 7.09 2.05 11.82
N LEU A 392 6.37 3.16 11.97
CA LEU A 392 5.16 3.47 11.22
C LEU A 392 5.39 4.35 9.97
N ASP A 393 6.56 4.96 9.82
CA ASP A 393 6.81 6.00 8.83
C ASP A 393 6.54 5.56 7.38
N VAL A 394 7.12 4.44 6.97
CA VAL A 394 6.88 3.89 5.60
C VAL A 394 5.44 3.45 5.43
N ARG A 395 4.81 2.92 6.48
CA ARG A 395 3.40 2.50 6.43
C ARG A 395 2.47 3.69 6.28
N ARG A 396 2.73 4.81 6.97
CA ARG A 396 1.97 6.06 6.84
C ARG A 396 2.12 6.66 5.44
N LEU A 397 3.34 6.72 4.91
CA LEU A 397 3.64 7.18 3.55
C LEU A 397 2.97 6.32 2.47
N SER A 398 2.99 5.00 2.64
CA SER A 398 2.43 4.05 1.67
C SER A 398 0.91 3.91 1.79
N SER A 399 0.31 4.23 2.92
CA SER A 399 -1.11 3.98 3.21
C SER A 399 -2.04 4.66 2.20
N THR A 400 -1.78 5.91 1.84
CA THR A 400 -2.61 6.69 0.89
C THR A 400 -2.62 6.04 -0.49
N THR A 401 -1.47 5.60 -0.98
CA THR A 401 -1.35 4.91 -2.28
C THR A 401 -2.08 3.55 -2.24
N ILE A 402 -1.92 2.80 -1.15
CA ILE A 402 -2.58 1.52 -0.94
C ILE A 402 -4.10 1.68 -0.87
N TYR A 403 -4.63 2.69 -0.14
CA TYR A 403 -6.08 2.96 -0.10
C TYR A 403 -6.61 3.37 -1.47
N GLY A 404 -5.89 4.20 -2.23
CA GLY A 404 -6.25 4.54 -3.60
C GLY A 404 -6.38 3.30 -4.49
N LEU A 405 -5.43 2.38 -4.39
CA LEU A 405 -5.44 1.12 -5.13
C LEU A 405 -6.60 0.21 -4.68
N PHE A 406 -6.96 0.20 -3.38
CA PHE A 406 -8.13 -0.52 -2.88
C PHE A 406 -9.42 -0.04 -3.51
N ILE A 407 -9.59 1.28 -3.66
CA ILE A 407 -10.76 1.87 -4.33
C ILE A 407 -10.84 1.36 -5.78
N VAL A 408 -9.73 1.37 -6.50
CA VAL A 408 -9.65 0.89 -7.89
C VAL A 408 -10.09 -0.57 -8.00
N VAL A 409 -9.55 -1.44 -7.14
CA VAL A 409 -9.84 -2.88 -7.19
C VAL A 409 -11.26 -3.18 -6.71
N ALA A 410 -11.80 -2.39 -5.75
CA ALA A 410 -13.20 -2.48 -5.35
C ALA A 410 -14.15 -2.08 -6.49
N LEU A 411 -13.80 -1.06 -7.29
CA LEU A 411 -14.56 -0.68 -8.49
C LEU A 411 -14.56 -1.81 -9.53
N VAL A 412 -13.42 -2.47 -9.75
CA VAL A 412 -13.35 -3.65 -10.64
C VAL A 412 -14.24 -4.79 -10.13
N LEU A 413 -14.27 -5.03 -8.83
CA LEU A 413 -15.17 -6.03 -8.23
C LEU A 413 -16.64 -5.64 -8.44
N LEU A 414 -17.01 -4.37 -8.27
CA LEU A 414 -18.37 -3.90 -8.54
C LEU A 414 -18.77 -4.11 -10.00
N ILE A 415 -17.85 -3.88 -10.94
CA ILE A 415 -18.07 -4.16 -12.38
C ILE A 415 -18.29 -5.67 -12.60
N ALA A 416 -17.46 -6.53 -12.02
CA ALA A 416 -17.60 -7.98 -12.09
C ALA A 416 -18.95 -8.45 -11.50
N CYS A 417 -19.34 -7.88 -10.37
CA CYS A 417 -20.62 -8.15 -9.70
C CYS A 417 -21.82 -7.71 -10.54
N ALA A 418 -21.74 -6.54 -11.19
CA ALA A 418 -22.78 -6.06 -12.11
C ALA A 418 -22.96 -7.02 -13.29
N ASN A 419 -21.86 -7.60 -13.81
CA ASN A 419 -21.91 -8.63 -14.85
C ASN A 419 -22.69 -9.87 -14.39
N VAL A 420 -22.34 -10.39 -13.22
CA VAL A 420 -23.00 -11.58 -12.67
C VAL A 420 -24.47 -11.31 -12.36
N ALA A 421 -24.79 -10.14 -11.81
CA ALA A 421 -26.17 -9.71 -11.57
C ALA A 421 -26.98 -9.64 -12.88
N ASN A 422 -26.39 -9.09 -13.95
CA ASN A 422 -27.03 -9.04 -15.27
C ASN A 422 -27.26 -10.45 -15.84
N LEU A 423 -26.27 -11.33 -15.72
CA LEU A 423 -26.38 -12.72 -16.16
C LEU A 423 -27.43 -13.50 -15.36
N LEU A 424 -27.53 -13.28 -14.04
CA LEU A 424 -28.53 -13.90 -13.16
C LEU A 424 -29.92 -13.37 -13.46
N LEU A 425 -30.09 -12.06 -13.72
CA LEU A 425 -31.36 -11.46 -14.13
C LEU A 425 -31.85 -12.02 -15.47
N ALA A 426 -30.93 -12.16 -16.44
CA ALA A 426 -31.24 -12.77 -17.73
C ALA A 426 -31.71 -14.22 -17.57
N ARG A 427 -31.08 -15.00 -16.73
CA ARG A 427 -31.44 -16.38 -16.43
C ARG A 427 -32.76 -16.51 -15.67
N ALA A 428 -32.99 -15.65 -14.70
CA ALA A 428 -34.26 -15.62 -13.94
C ALA A 428 -35.45 -15.33 -14.85
N ALA A 429 -35.28 -14.46 -15.83
CA ALA A 429 -36.32 -14.16 -16.81
C ALA A 429 -36.62 -15.36 -17.75
N LEU A 430 -35.62 -16.14 -18.15
CA LEU A 430 -35.84 -17.41 -18.92
C LEU A 430 -36.59 -18.47 -18.11
N ARG A 431 -36.45 -18.45 -16.79
CA ARG A 431 -37.10 -19.40 -15.86
C ARG A 431 -38.40 -18.88 -15.27
N SER A 432 -38.90 -17.72 -15.72
CA SER A 432 -40.10 -17.11 -15.16
C SER A 432 -41.31 -18.00 -15.20
N ALA A 433 -41.55 -18.74 -16.31
CA ALA A 433 -42.61 -19.74 -16.47
C ALA A 433 -42.48 -20.89 -15.45
N GLU A 434 -41.28 -21.46 -15.29
CA GLU A 434 -41.00 -22.51 -14.29
C GLU A 434 -41.27 -22.03 -12.86
N ILE A 435 -40.82 -20.81 -12.53
CA ILE A 435 -41.01 -20.21 -11.20
C ILE A 435 -42.50 -19.94 -10.96
N SER A 436 -43.22 -19.44 -11.96
CA SER A 436 -44.68 -19.19 -11.87
C SER A 436 -45.47 -20.47 -11.62
N VAL A 437 -45.13 -21.59 -12.33
CA VAL A 437 -45.75 -22.89 -12.10
C VAL A 437 -45.46 -23.39 -10.69
N ARG A 438 -44.23 -23.27 -10.20
CA ARG A 438 -43.88 -23.67 -8.83
C ARG A 438 -44.64 -22.87 -7.77
N LEU A 439 -44.79 -21.55 -7.97
CA LEU A 439 -45.59 -20.68 -7.08
C LEU A 439 -47.08 -21.07 -7.14
N ALA A 440 -47.62 -21.39 -8.33
CA ALA A 440 -49.02 -21.82 -8.48
C ALA A 440 -49.29 -23.15 -7.78
N VAL A 441 -48.33 -24.08 -7.76
CA VAL A 441 -48.38 -25.38 -7.04
C VAL A 441 -48.14 -25.23 -5.53
N GLY A 442 -47.91 -23.96 -5.00
CA GLY A 442 -47.82 -23.67 -3.59
C GLY A 442 -46.39 -23.63 -3.01
N ALA A 443 -45.38 -23.49 -3.85
CA ALA A 443 -44.01 -23.29 -3.34
C ALA A 443 -43.87 -21.94 -2.64
N GLY A 444 -43.38 -21.92 -1.42
CA GLY A 444 -43.16 -20.68 -0.66
C GLY A 444 -42.10 -19.77 -1.30
N ARG A 445 -42.40 -18.46 -1.39
CA ARG A 445 -41.48 -17.44 -1.96
C ARG A 445 -40.08 -17.47 -1.33
N TRP A 446 -40.01 -17.63 0.02
CA TRP A 446 -38.75 -17.69 0.74
C TRP A 446 -37.87 -18.87 0.34
N ARG A 447 -38.48 -20.02 0.08
CA ARG A 447 -37.75 -21.21 -0.41
C ARG A 447 -37.11 -20.98 -1.77
N LEU A 448 -37.83 -20.30 -2.68
CA LEU A 448 -37.27 -19.94 -3.99
C LEU A 448 -36.15 -18.91 -3.88
N ILE A 449 -36.30 -17.89 -3.02
CA ILE A 449 -35.24 -16.92 -2.76
C ILE A 449 -34.00 -17.61 -2.22
N ARG A 450 -34.14 -18.49 -1.20
CA ARG A 450 -33.02 -19.25 -0.63
C ARG A 450 -32.32 -20.10 -1.69
N GLN A 451 -33.06 -20.81 -2.53
CA GLN A 451 -32.51 -21.63 -3.59
C GLN A 451 -31.69 -20.79 -4.59
N LEU A 452 -32.21 -19.64 -5.04
CA LEU A 452 -31.51 -18.75 -5.95
C LEU A 452 -30.27 -18.11 -5.31
N LEU A 453 -30.35 -17.77 -4.01
CA LEU A 453 -29.20 -17.30 -3.24
C LEU A 453 -28.13 -18.39 -3.11
N THR A 454 -28.51 -19.65 -2.86
CA THR A 454 -27.56 -20.76 -2.79
C THR A 454 -26.85 -20.95 -4.14
N GLU A 455 -27.54 -20.83 -5.28
CA GLU A 455 -26.92 -20.84 -6.61
C GLU A 455 -25.89 -19.72 -6.77
N SER A 456 -26.22 -18.49 -6.30
CA SER A 456 -25.35 -17.32 -6.39
C SER A 456 -24.13 -17.42 -5.47
N VAL A 457 -24.32 -17.91 -4.23
CA VAL A 457 -23.23 -18.14 -3.27
C VAL A 457 -22.28 -19.24 -3.76
N LEU A 458 -22.81 -20.30 -4.38
CA LEU A 458 -22.00 -21.35 -5.00
C LEU A 458 -21.14 -20.79 -6.16
N LEU A 459 -21.75 -19.97 -7.03
CA LEU A 459 -21.01 -19.29 -8.10
C LEU A 459 -19.88 -18.42 -7.53
N ALA A 460 -20.20 -17.62 -6.49
CA ALA A 460 -19.23 -16.75 -5.85
C ALA A 460 -18.14 -17.55 -5.11
N GLY A 461 -18.48 -18.67 -4.50
CA GLY A 461 -17.52 -19.60 -3.88
C GLY A 461 -16.56 -20.23 -4.92
N CYS A 462 -17.10 -20.70 -6.05
CA CYS A 462 -16.26 -21.16 -7.17
C CYS A 462 -15.38 -20.03 -7.73
N GLY A 463 -15.96 -18.82 -7.89
CA GLY A 463 -15.22 -17.63 -8.30
C GLY A 463 -14.12 -17.27 -7.33
N GLY A 464 -14.39 -17.35 -6.02
CA GLY A 464 -13.41 -17.13 -4.95
C GLY A 464 -12.28 -18.16 -4.97
N ALA A 465 -12.59 -19.45 -5.12
CA ALA A 465 -11.59 -20.52 -5.22
C ALA A 465 -10.65 -20.33 -6.43
N VAL A 466 -11.21 -20.03 -7.60
CA VAL A 466 -10.42 -19.71 -8.80
C VAL A 466 -9.69 -18.35 -8.60
N GLY A 467 -10.30 -17.38 -7.90
CA GLY A 467 -9.72 -16.09 -7.55
C GLY A 467 -8.46 -16.21 -6.69
N VAL A 468 -8.42 -17.16 -5.74
CA VAL A 468 -7.21 -17.48 -4.97
C VAL A 468 -6.07 -17.96 -5.86
N LEU A 469 -6.37 -18.78 -6.89
CA LEU A 469 -5.37 -19.20 -7.88
C LEU A 469 -4.87 -18.00 -8.70
N PHE A 470 -5.75 -17.09 -9.12
CA PHE A 470 -5.36 -15.86 -9.80
C PHE A 470 -4.53 -14.94 -8.89
N ALA A 471 -4.86 -14.84 -7.59
CA ALA A 471 -4.07 -14.07 -6.63
C ALA A 471 -2.65 -14.64 -6.48
N PHE A 472 -2.50 -15.97 -6.51
CA PHE A 472 -1.19 -16.62 -6.46
C PHE A 472 -0.31 -16.29 -7.69
N TRP A 473 -0.89 -16.25 -8.89
CA TRP A 473 -0.18 -15.81 -10.10
C TRP A 473 0.02 -14.29 -10.13
N GLY A 474 -0.99 -13.53 -9.68
CA GLY A 474 -0.94 -12.08 -9.57
C GLY A 474 0.18 -11.60 -8.65
N LYS A 475 0.46 -12.30 -7.54
CA LYS A 475 1.61 -12.06 -6.67
C LYS A 475 2.93 -12.12 -7.44
N ARG A 476 3.14 -13.18 -8.25
CA ARG A 476 4.36 -13.33 -9.06
C ARG A 476 4.47 -12.24 -10.12
N ALA A 477 3.36 -11.91 -10.76
CA ALA A 477 3.32 -10.82 -11.74
C ALA A 477 3.61 -9.47 -11.07
N LEU A 478 3.05 -9.21 -9.89
CA LEU A 478 3.30 -7.97 -9.14
C LEU A 478 4.78 -7.87 -8.73
N MET A 479 5.38 -8.95 -8.25
CA MET A 479 6.83 -8.97 -7.93
C MET A 479 7.70 -8.78 -9.17
N ALA A 480 7.30 -9.30 -10.32
CA ALA A 480 8.03 -9.10 -11.58
C ALA A 480 7.85 -7.67 -12.15
N LEU A 481 6.76 -7.00 -11.81
CA LEU A 481 6.48 -5.61 -12.22
C LEU A 481 7.14 -4.57 -11.30
N THR A 482 7.47 -4.95 -10.07
CA THR A 482 8.24 -4.13 -9.13
C THR A 482 9.73 -4.39 -9.36
N ASP A 483 10.41 -3.45 -10.00
CA ASP A 483 11.86 -3.47 -10.11
C ASP A 483 12.47 -3.43 -8.71
N LYS A 484 13.53 -4.20 -8.46
CA LYS A 484 14.23 -4.27 -7.17
C LYS A 484 14.72 -2.90 -6.69
N ASP A 485 14.89 -1.95 -7.62
CA ASP A 485 15.44 -0.62 -7.36
C ASP A 485 14.34 0.43 -7.07
N THR A 486 13.04 0.09 -7.17
CA THR A 486 11.95 1.07 -7.01
C THR A 486 11.58 1.35 -5.57
N GLY A 487 11.99 0.54 -4.60
CA GLY A 487 11.74 0.74 -3.15
C GLY A 487 10.26 0.75 -2.73
N ILE A 488 9.33 0.42 -3.64
CA ILE A 488 7.87 0.51 -3.39
C ILE A 488 7.35 -0.70 -2.63
N LEU A 489 7.86 -1.87 -2.97
CA LEU A 489 7.65 -3.07 -2.18
C LEU A 489 8.97 -3.44 -1.53
N PRO A 490 8.97 -3.58 -0.20
CA PRO A 490 10.19 -3.92 0.53
C PRO A 490 10.82 -5.21 0.00
N SER A 491 12.13 -5.20 -0.19
CA SER A 491 12.89 -6.39 -0.59
C SER A 491 12.68 -7.50 0.43
N GLY A 492 11.96 -8.56 0.05
CA GLY A 492 11.67 -9.71 0.93
C GLY A 492 10.37 -9.63 1.73
N VAL A 493 9.41 -8.80 1.31
CA VAL A 493 8.03 -8.90 1.81
C VAL A 493 7.48 -10.27 1.47
N ASP A 494 7.13 -11.00 2.52
CA ASP A 494 6.48 -12.30 2.40
C ASP A 494 4.99 -12.10 2.10
N LEU A 495 4.64 -12.18 0.82
CA LEU A 495 3.26 -12.13 0.31
C LEU A 495 2.57 -13.51 0.35
N ASN A 496 2.91 -14.41 1.28
CA ASN A 496 2.27 -15.71 1.34
C ASN A 496 0.79 -15.58 1.74
N LEU A 497 -0.03 -16.44 1.12
CA LEU A 497 -1.43 -16.57 1.45
C LEU A 497 -1.53 -17.13 2.87
N ASN A 498 -1.90 -16.27 3.82
CA ASN A 498 -2.15 -16.64 5.20
C ASN A 498 -3.66 -16.78 5.45
N TRP A 499 -4.03 -17.23 6.66
CA TRP A 499 -5.44 -17.42 7.04
C TRP A 499 -6.26 -16.12 6.94
N ARG A 500 -5.67 -14.93 7.19
CA ARG A 500 -6.34 -13.63 7.07
C ARG A 500 -6.78 -13.34 5.63
N VAL A 501 -5.90 -13.62 4.67
CA VAL A 501 -6.19 -13.48 3.24
C VAL A 501 -7.31 -14.44 2.81
N LEU A 502 -7.29 -15.69 3.31
CA LEU A 502 -8.34 -16.68 3.02
C LEU A 502 -9.69 -16.26 3.62
N VAL A 503 -9.72 -15.79 4.87
CA VAL A 503 -10.95 -15.27 5.51
C VAL A 503 -11.48 -14.05 4.76
N PHE A 504 -10.61 -13.11 4.37
CA PHE A 504 -10.99 -11.96 3.55
C PHE A 504 -11.63 -12.41 2.23
N THR A 505 -10.98 -13.33 1.52
CA THR A 505 -11.49 -13.86 0.24
C THR A 505 -12.84 -14.54 0.40
N LEU A 506 -13.01 -15.34 1.46
CA LEU A 506 -14.27 -15.99 1.80
C LEU A 506 -15.36 -14.94 2.10
N ALA A 507 -15.05 -13.93 2.91
CA ALA A 507 -15.98 -12.86 3.25
C ALA A 507 -16.43 -12.07 2.00
N VAL A 508 -15.48 -11.68 1.14
CA VAL A 508 -15.78 -10.98 -0.12
C VAL A 508 -16.63 -11.85 -1.05
N SER A 509 -16.31 -13.15 -1.16
CA SER A 509 -17.07 -14.10 -1.98
C SER A 509 -18.52 -14.24 -1.48
N LEU A 510 -18.71 -14.44 -0.17
CA LEU A 510 -20.03 -14.54 0.44
C LEU A 510 -20.83 -13.25 0.28
N LEU A 511 -20.22 -12.12 0.58
CA LEU A 511 -20.85 -10.80 0.44
C LEU A 511 -21.31 -10.55 -1.00
N THR A 512 -20.45 -10.83 -1.96
CA THR A 512 -20.73 -10.71 -3.39
C THR A 512 -21.88 -11.64 -3.80
N GLY A 513 -21.85 -12.91 -3.41
CA GLY A 513 -22.89 -13.88 -3.72
C GLY A 513 -24.25 -13.49 -3.17
N VAL A 514 -24.28 -12.98 -1.93
CA VAL A 514 -25.52 -12.54 -1.25
C VAL A 514 -26.04 -11.23 -1.85
N LEU A 515 -25.23 -10.18 -1.92
CA LEU A 515 -25.66 -8.85 -2.37
C LEU A 515 -26.21 -8.87 -3.82
N PHE A 516 -25.47 -9.51 -4.71
CA PHE A 516 -25.81 -9.53 -6.14
C PHE A 516 -26.72 -10.70 -6.52
N GLY A 517 -26.89 -11.71 -5.66
CA GLY A 517 -27.90 -12.76 -5.79
C GLY A 517 -29.29 -12.35 -5.27
N LEU A 518 -29.34 -11.46 -4.25
CA LEU A 518 -30.61 -11.10 -3.60
C LEU A 518 -31.56 -10.32 -4.51
N ALA A 519 -31.08 -9.33 -5.25
CA ALA A 519 -31.90 -8.50 -6.12
C ALA A 519 -32.58 -9.30 -7.25
N PRO A 520 -31.89 -10.19 -8.00
CA PRO A 520 -32.52 -11.10 -8.96
C PRO A 520 -33.50 -12.08 -8.31
N ALA A 521 -33.14 -12.64 -7.16
CA ALA A 521 -34.00 -13.61 -6.44
C ALA A 521 -35.29 -12.97 -5.97
N TRP A 522 -35.23 -11.76 -5.41
CA TRP A 522 -36.43 -11.04 -4.96
C TRP A 522 -37.35 -10.67 -6.13
N ARG A 523 -36.79 -10.19 -7.25
CA ARG A 523 -37.59 -9.85 -8.42
C ARG A 523 -38.24 -11.08 -9.05
N ALA A 524 -37.55 -12.21 -9.14
CA ALA A 524 -38.09 -13.46 -9.68
C ALA A 524 -39.29 -13.98 -8.90
N THR A 525 -39.45 -13.60 -7.62
CA THR A 525 -40.58 -14.03 -6.77
C THR A 525 -41.72 -13.04 -6.69
N LYS A 526 -41.57 -11.79 -7.20
CA LYS A 526 -42.65 -10.74 -7.24
C LYS A 526 -43.54 -10.83 -8.48
N LEU A 527 -43.53 -11.96 -9.20
CA LEU A 527 -44.37 -12.15 -10.39
C LEU A 527 -45.86 -12.21 -10.01
N ASP A 528 -46.68 -11.44 -10.73
CA ASP A 528 -48.13 -11.49 -10.60
C ASP A 528 -48.68 -12.66 -11.42
N LEU A 529 -49.21 -13.68 -10.69
CA LEU A 529 -49.67 -14.98 -11.28
C LEU A 529 -50.73 -14.76 -12.33
N ALA A 530 -51.64 -13.74 -12.18
CA ALA A 530 -52.73 -13.51 -13.11
C ALA A 530 -52.26 -12.92 -14.44
N THR A 531 -51.25 -12.06 -14.41
CA THR A 531 -50.70 -11.41 -15.60
C THR A 531 -49.67 -12.30 -16.31
N SER A 532 -48.90 -13.12 -15.60
CA SER A 532 -47.91 -14.01 -16.21
C SER A 532 -48.48 -15.21 -17.00
N LEU A 533 -49.64 -15.72 -16.60
CA LEU A 533 -50.34 -16.77 -17.30
C LEU A 533 -51.10 -16.26 -18.53
N LYS A 534 -51.58 -14.97 -18.53
CA LYS A 534 -52.26 -14.34 -19.67
C LYS A 534 -51.31 -13.69 -20.69
N GLN A 535 -50.09 -13.30 -20.26
CA GLN A 535 -49.15 -12.55 -21.10
C GLN A 535 -48.13 -13.40 -21.82
N SER A 536 -48.23 -14.76 -21.82
CA SER A 536 -47.26 -15.64 -22.47
C SER A 536 -47.15 -15.47 -23.99
N ARG A 537 -47.99 -14.67 -24.63
CA ARG A 537 -48.00 -14.47 -26.08
C ARG A 537 -47.85 -13.04 -26.64
N ARG A 538 -47.77 -11.97 -25.80
CA ARG A 538 -47.83 -10.59 -26.35
C ARG A 538 -46.96 -9.52 -25.77
N THR A 539 -46.11 -9.78 -24.78
CA THR A 539 -45.23 -8.74 -24.23
C THR A 539 -43.81 -8.87 -24.78
N THR A 540 -43.50 -7.96 -25.70
CA THR A 540 -42.16 -7.63 -26.17
C THR A 540 -41.19 -7.64 -25.01
N GLY A 541 -40.17 -8.52 -25.08
CA GLY A 541 -39.11 -8.69 -24.06
C GLY A 541 -38.30 -7.42 -23.86
N ALA A 542 -38.84 -6.49 -23.06
CA ALA A 542 -38.07 -5.30 -22.63
C ALA A 542 -36.98 -5.75 -21.67
N VAL A 543 -35.71 -5.51 -22.01
CA VAL A 543 -34.59 -5.61 -21.07
C VAL A 543 -34.96 -4.82 -19.81
N SER A 544 -34.88 -5.47 -18.65
CA SER A 544 -35.24 -4.88 -17.37
C SER A 544 -34.51 -3.51 -17.19
N GLN A 545 -35.23 -2.50 -16.68
CA GLN A 545 -34.64 -1.19 -16.36
C GLN A 545 -33.40 -1.31 -15.50
N LEU A 546 -33.39 -2.29 -14.58
CA LEU A 546 -32.22 -2.57 -13.73
C LEU A 546 -31.01 -3.02 -14.55
N SER A 547 -31.17 -3.94 -15.52
CA SER A 547 -30.06 -4.40 -16.37
C SER A 547 -29.48 -3.27 -17.21
N LYS A 548 -30.33 -2.36 -17.70
CA LYS A 548 -29.87 -1.15 -18.42
C LYS A 548 -29.08 -0.24 -17.49
N GLY A 549 -29.58 -0.01 -16.28
CA GLY A 549 -28.91 0.80 -15.26
C GLY A 549 -27.56 0.22 -14.86
N LEU A 550 -27.46 -1.10 -14.70
CA LEU A 550 -26.19 -1.79 -14.39
C LEU A 550 -25.16 -1.65 -15.53
N ILE A 551 -25.57 -1.72 -16.81
CA ILE A 551 -24.66 -1.50 -17.95
C ILE A 551 -24.17 -0.05 -17.95
N VAL A 552 -25.05 0.92 -17.76
CA VAL A 552 -24.69 2.35 -17.69
C VAL A 552 -23.69 2.60 -16.57
N ALA A 553 -23.96 2.09 -15.36
CA ALA A 553 -23.05 2.19 -14.22
C ALA A 553 -21.70 1.54 -14.49
N GLN A 554 -21.69 0.35 -15.10
CA GLN A 554 -20.48 -0.37 -15.45
C GLN A 554 -19.61 0.38 -16.47
N VAL A 555 -20.23 0.95 -17.52
CA VAL A 555 -19.50 1.76 -18.52
C VAL A 555 -18.96 3.03 -17.88
N ALA A 556 -19.75 3.68 -17.01
CA ALA A 556 -19.31 4.87 -16.28
C ALA A 556 -18.12 4.59 -15.35
N LEU A 557 -18.16 3.48 -14.58
CA LEU A 557 -17.05 3.06 -13.73
C LEU A 557 -15.81 2.67 -14.55
N SER A 558 -15.99 1.99 -15.70
CA SER A 558 -14.89 1.65 -16.59
C SER A 558 -14.24 2.91 -17.19
N LEU A 559 -15.04 3.93 -17.54
CA LEU A 559 -14.53 5.23 -18.00
C LEU A 559 -13.65 5.88 -16.92
N LEU A 560 -14.14 5.95 -15.67
CA LEU A 560 -13.40 6.56 -14.57
C LEU A 560 -12.05 5.86 -14.33
N LEU A 561 -12.05 4.52 -14.34
CA LEU A 561 -10.81 3.75 -14.15
C LEU A 561 -9.82 3.94 -15.30
N LEU A 562 -10.29 3.94 -16.54
CA LEU A 562 -9.44 4.13 -17.72
C LEU A 562 -8.92 5.56 -17.81
N VAL A 563 -9.73 6.57 -17.45
CA VAL A 563 -9.27 7.98 -17.38
C VAL A 563 -8.18 8.10 -16.32
N GLY A 564 -8.35 7.52 -15.14
CA GLY A 564 -7.29 7.45 -14.13
C GLY A 564 -6.00 6.84 -14.69
N ALA A 565 -6.10 5.69 -15.36
CA ALA A 565 -4.94 5.05 -16.02
C ALA A 565 -4.28 5.95 -17.07
N GLY A 566 -5.09 6.60 -17.92
CA GLY A 566 -4.59 7.51 -18.96
C GLY A 566 -3.88 8.73 -18.39
N LEU A 567 -4.40 9.32 -17.31
CA LEU A 567 -3.75 10.44 -16.62
C LEU A 567 -2.38 10.05 -16.05
N PHE A 568 -2.27 8.85 -15.43
CA PHE A 568 -0.99 8.36 -14.92
C PHE A 568 0.01 8.01 -16.04
N ILE A 569 -0.44 7.41 -17.15
CA ILE A 569 0.41 7.18 -18.34
C ILE A 569 0.95 8.49 -18.87
N ARG A 570 0.09 9.50 -18.98
CA ARG A 570 0.49 10.82 -19.51
C ARG A 570 1.41 11.56 -18.53
N THR A 571 1.15 11.48 -17.23
CA THR A 571 2.06 11.99 -16.20
C THR A 571 3.44 11.35 -16.33
N LEU A 572 3.50 10.02 -16.45
CA LEU A 572 4.75 9.30 -16.62
C LEU A 572 5.49 9.72 -17.91
N TYR A 573 4.77 9.85 -19.00
CA TYR A 573 5.31 10.32 -20.28
C TYR A 573 5.91 11.73 -20.13
N ASN A 574 5.18 12.67 -19.51
CA ASN A 574 5.65 14.03 -19.29
C ASN A 574 6.91 14.07 -18.40
N LEU A 575 6.96 13.26 -17.32
CA LEU A 575 8.10 13.17 -16.42
C LEU A 575 9.33 12.57 -17.10
N GLN A 576 9.15 11.62 -18.02
CA GLN A 576 10.26 11.04 -18.78
C GLN A 576 10.85 12.00 -19.82
N HIS A 577 10.07 12.99 -20.28
CA HIS A 577 10.48 13.95 -21.31
C HIS A 577 10.75 15.34 -20.73
N VAL A 578 10.72 15.51 -19.41
CA VAL A 578 11.06 16.79 -18.79
C VAL A 578 12.55 17.09 -18.98
N SER A 579 12.88 18.34 -19.33
CA SER A 579 14.27 18.78 -19.36
C SER A 579 14.85 18.77 -17.95
N LEU A 580 15.94 18.01 -17.76
CA LEU A 580 16.65 17.92 -16.48
C LEU A 580 17.68 19.04 -16.29
N GLY A 581 18.02 19.80 -17.35
CA GLY A 581 19.06 20.82 -17.31
C GLY A 581 20.49 20.27 -17.36
N PHE A 582 20.63 18.94 -17.55
CA PHE A 582 21.91 18.24 -17.78
C PHE A 582 21.68 17.01 -18.67
N ASN A 583 22.75 16.49 -19.27
CA ASN A 583 22.67 15.31 -20.11
C ASN A 583 22.84 14.03 -19.25
N GLN A 584 21.80 13.19 -19.21
CA GLN A 584 21.80 11.92 -18.46
C GLN A 584 22.33 10.72 -19.25
N GLU A 585 22.53 10.85 -20.57
CA GLU A 585 22.94 9.74 -21.40
C GLU A 585 24.42 9.42 -21.21
N ASN A 586 24.77 8.16 -21.34
CA ASN A 586 26.15 7.69 -21.28
C ASN A 586 26.92 8.12 -19.98
N LEU A 587 26.23 8.20 -18.84
CA LEU A 587 26.83 8.46 -17.54
C LEU A 587 26.75 7.22 -16.66
N LEU A 588 27.91 6.66 -16.26
CA LEU A 588 28.05 5.65 -15.21
C LEU A 588 28.17 6.35 -13.87
N LEU A 589 27.31 5.97 -12.94
CA LEU A 589 27.38 6.42 -11.55
C LEU A 589 27.90 5.31 -10.65
N PHE A 590 28.66 5.66 -9.64
CA PHE A 590 29.00 4.78 -8.51
C PHE A 590 29.40 5.63 -7.29
N LYS A 591 29.38 5.01 -6.12
CA LYS A 591 29.74 5.66 -4.87
C LYS A 591 30.99 5.05 -4.24
N LEU A 592 31.79 5.89 -3.60
CA LEU A 592 32.93 5.52 -2.76
C LEU A 592 32.89 6.27 -1.44
N GLN A 593 33.36 5.61 -0.38
CA GLN A 593 33.46 6.16 0.97
C GLN A 593 34.90 6.01 1.55
N PRO A 594 35.91 6.69 0.99
CA PRO A 594 37.29 6.48 1.42
C PRO A 594 37.57 6.80 2.87
N GLN A 595 36.78 7.70 3.48
CA GLN A 595 36.95 8.03 4.91
C GLN A 595 36.65 6.83 5.81
N GLN A 596 35.72 5.94 5.45
CA GLN A 596 35.52 4.67 6.15
C GLN A 596 36.75 3.75 6.01
N GLY A 597 37.52 3.94 4.93
CA GLY A 597 38.82 3.34 4.67
C GLY A 597 40.00 4.02 5.41
N GLY A 598 39.72 4.98 6.27
CA GLY A 598 40.74 5.70 7.05
C GLY A 598 41.49 6.80 6.27
N TYR A 599 41.03 7.18 5.10
CA TYR A 599 41.58 8.31 4.34
C TYR A 599 41.09 9.63 4.90
N LYS A 600 42.04 10.51 5.31
CA LYS A 600 41.75 11.84 5.86
C LYS A 600 42.71 12.87 5.24
N ASP A 601 42.28 14.11 5.23
CA ASP A 601 43.06 15.28 4.87
C ASP A 601 43.85 15.09 3.54
N GLU A 602 45.15 15.32 3.57
CA GLU A 602 46.02 15.26 2.38
C GLU A 602 46.06 13.86 1.73
N ARG A 603 45.98 12.80 2.54
CA ARG A 603 45.90 11.42 2.04
C ARG A 603 44.64 11.18 1.23
N LEU A 604 43.51 11.76 1.63
CA LEU A 604 42.27 11.70 0.89
C LEU A 604 42.37 12.44 -0.45
N VAL A 605 43.00 13.62 -0.47
CA VAL A 605 43.23 14.40 -1.69
C VAL A 605 44.09 13.60 -2.68
N GLN A 606 45.20 13.02 -2.20
CA GLN A 606 46.13 12.20 -3.02
C GLN A 606 45.40 10.95 -3.59
N PHE A 607 44.57 10.29 -2.77
CA PHE A 607 43.77 9.16 -3.22
C PHE A 607 42.85 9.54 -4.38
N TYR A 608 42.09 10.62 -4.25
CA TYR A 608 41.19 11.08 -5.30
C TYR A 608 41.93 11.53 -6.57
N GLN A 609 43.07 12.19 -6.44
CA GLN A 609 43.90 12.58 -7.60
C GLN A 609 44.39 11.35 -8.39
N GLN A 610 44.88 10.32 -7.67
CA GLN A 610 45.33 9.04 -8.27
C GLN A 610 44.13 8.32 -8.92
N LEU A 611 43.01 8.28 -8.23
CA LEU A 611 41.82 7.62 -8.76
C LEU A 611 41.35 8.30 -10.05
N PHE A 612 41.23 9.65 -10.07
CA PHE A 612 40.84 10.38 -11.28
C PHE A 612 41.82 10.20 -12.43
N ALA A 613 43.10 10.23 -12.18
CA ALA A 613 44.10 10.02 -13.22
C ALA A 613 43.91 8.66 -13.90
N ARG A 614 43.63 7.61 -13.08
CA ARG A 614 43.34 6.27 -13.63
C ARG A 614 41.98 6.19 -14.34
N LEU A 615 40.91 6.80 -13.78
CA LEU A 615 39.58 6.78 -14.39
C LEU A 615 39.54 7.54 -15.72
N ASP A 616 40.18 8.73 -15.79
CA ASP A 616 40.26 9.54 -17.00
C ASP A 616 41.09 8.86 -18.12
N SER A 617 42.00 7.93 -17.72
CA SER A 617 42.83 7.17 -18.69
C SER A 617 42.16 5.91 -19.21
N LEU A 618 40.99 5.49 -18.69
CA LEU A 618 40.33 4.28 -19.11
C LEU A 618 39.79 4.36 -20.54
N PRO A 619 40.00 3.34 -21.36
CA PRO A 619 39.37 3.26 -22.68
C PRO A 619 37.85 3.31 -22.58
N GLY A 620 37.23 4.18 -23.35
CA GLY A 620 35.76 4.36 -23.31
C GLY A 620 35.27 5.41 -22.33
N VAL A 621 36.13 6.00 -21.51
CA VAL A 621 35.79 7.13 -20.63
C VAL A 621 36.18 8.42 -21.30
N ARG A 622 35.29 9.40 -21.46
CA ARG A 622 35.53 10.74 -21.95
C ARG A 622 36.00 11.68 -20.84
N ALA A 623 35.37 11.58 -19.69
CA ALA A 623 35.68 12.40 -18.52
C ALA A 623 35.13 11.76 -17.27
N ALA A 624 35.85 11.87 -16.16
CA ALA A 624 35.42 11.47 -14.83
C ALA A 624 35.24 12.69 -13.93
N THR A 625 34.13 12.75 -13.24
CA THR A 625 33.87 13.76 -12.23
C THR A 625 33.16 13.15 -11.01
N PHE A 626 32.92 13.94 -10.01
CA PHE A 626 32.10 13.52 -8.87
C PHE A 626 31.36 14.69 -8.24
N GLY A 627 30.34 14.37 -7.48
CA GLY A 627 29.63 15.28 -6.60
C GLY A 627 29.28 14.61 -5.29
N ARG A 628 28.86 15.38 -4.30
CA ARG A 628 28.44 14.83 -3.01
C ARG A 628 27.17 13.98 -3.14
N VAL A 629 26.23 14.46 -3.94
CA VAL A 629 24.96 13.77 -4.21
C VAL A 629 24.81 13.60 -5.72
N PRO A 630 24.43 12.41 -6.21
CA PRO A 630 24.12 12.27 -7.63
C PRO A 630 22.83 13.02 -7.96
N LEU A 631 22.78 13.64 -9.11
CA LEU A 631 21.56 14.32 -9.55
C LEU A 631 20.44 13.31 -9.80
N ILE A 632 19.20 13.69 -9.48
CA ILE A 632 18.00 12.83 -9.62
C ILE A 632 18.15 11.49 -8.89
N ALA A 633 18.51 11.54 -7.62
CA ALA A 633 18.69 10.34 -6.80
C ALA A 633 17.76 10.27 -5.59
N ALA A 634 16.79 11.16 -5.49
CA ALA A 634 15.90 11.35 -4.35
C ALA A 634 16.66 11.64 -3.03
N ASP A 635 17.91 12.08 -3.14
CA ASP A 635 18.77 12.46 -2.02
C ASP A 635 19.01 13.95 -2.04
N ASN A 636 19.25 14.59 -0.90
CA ASN A 636 19.50 16.02 -0.82
C ASN A 636 20.54 16.38 0.22
N TYR A 637 21.24 17.46 -0.06
CA TYR A 637 22.13 18.11 0.87
C TYR A 637 21.80 19.60 0.94
N VAL A 638 20.97 19.96 1.91
CA VAL A 638 20.47 21.34 2.07
C VAL A 638 21.23 22.01 3.19
N ASN A 639 21.76 23.19 2.89
CA ASN A 639 22.38 24.07 3.86
C ASN A 639 21.73 25.46 3.79
N GLY A 640 21.72 26.17 4.92
CA GLY A 640 21.39 27.59 4.90
C GLY A 640 22.59 28.43 4.51
N ILE A 641 22.34 29.52 3.83
CA ILE A 641 23.33 30.58 3.57
C ILE A 641 22.91 31.86 4.28
N LEU A 642 23.90 32.75 4.48
CA LEU A 642 23.70 34.14 4.89
C LEU A 642 24.07 35.04 3.70
N LEU A 643 23.23 36.00 3.43
CA LEU A 643 23.50 37.02 2.39
C LEU A 643 24.43 38.13 2.93
N PRO A 644 25.05 38.93 2.05
CA PRO A 644 25.92 40.02 2.48
C PRO A 644 25.21 40.96 3.48
N GLY A 645 25.88 41.29 4.58
CA GLY A 645 25.33 42.14 5.63
C GLY A 645 24.38 41.52 6.62
N GLU A 646 24.08 40.23 6.47
CA GLU A 646 23.26 39.49 7.44
C GLU A 646 24.11 38.88 8.58
N GLU A 647 23.70 39.10 9.81
CA GLU A 647 24.33 38.47 10.98
C GLU A 647 23.71 37.08 11.22
N ALA A 648 24.55 36.11 11.64
CA ALA A 648 24.17 34.73 11.83
C ALA A 648 22.99 34.52 12.79
N MET A 649 22.81 35.45 13.76
CA MET A 649 21.75 35.39 14.77
C MET A 649 20.41 36.00 14.32
N THR A 650 20.44 36.91 13.33
CA THR A 650 19.24 37.65 12.88
C THR A 650 18.76 37.29 11.50
N ALA A 651 19.58 36.58 10.71
CA ALA A 651 19.32 36.30 9.33
C ALA A 651 18.14 35.32 9.08
N ALA A 652 17.33 35.65 8.08
CA ALA A 652 16.35 34.70 7.55
C ALA A 652 17.05 33.41 7.07
N ARG A 653 16.34 32.29 7.11
CA ARG A 653 16.85 31.05 6.52
C ARG A 653 16.73 31.13 5.01
N HIS A 654 17.87 31.13 4.32
CA HIS A 654 17.94 31.01 2.87
C HIS A 654 18.30 29.54 2.52
N PRO A 655 17.30 28.64 2.42
CA PRO A 655 17.57 27.23 2.15
C PRO A 655 18.17 27.09 0.75
N THR A 656 19.36 26.51 0.68
CA THR A 656 20.08 26.32 -0.58
C THR A 656 20.58 24.89 -0.64
N ASN A 657 20.34 24.24 -1.75
CA ASN A 657 20.98 22.95 -2.03
C ASN A 657 22.47 23.20 -2.25
N ARG A 658 23.28 22.24 -1.86
CA ARG A 658 24.73 22.37 -1.97
C ARG A 658 25.32 21.16 -2.67
N GLN A 659 26.31 21.39 -3.54
CA GLN A 659 27.03 20.35 -4.26
C GLN A 659 28.52 20.64 -4.22
N MET A 660 29.33 19.63 -3.98
CA MET A 660 30.77 19.68 -4.19
C MET A 660 31.05 19.26 -5.62
N ALA A 661 31.95 19.95 -6.30
CA ALA A 661 32.22 19.69 -7.69
C ALA A 661 33.73 19.70 -7.99
N ARG A 662 34.13 18.81 -8.90
CA ARG A 662 35.43 18.86 -9.55
C ARG A 662 35.42 19.94 -10.62
N GLU A 663 36.59 20.41 -11.02
CA GLU A 663 36.78 21.49 -12.02
C GLU A 663 36.06 21.22 -13.35
N ASN A 664 35.98 19.94 -13.78
CA ASN A 664 35.31 19.54 -15.01
C ASN A 664 33.85 19.14 -14.84
N TYR A 665 33.26 19.33 -13.64
CA TYR A 665 31.90 18.86 -13.32
C TYR A 665 30.85 19.32 -14.32
N PHE A 666 30.81 20.63 -14.58
CA PHE A 666 29.80 21.21 -15.47
C PHE A 666 29.96 20.73 -16.91
N ALA A 667 31.19 20.61 -17.39
CA ALA A 667 31.48 20.07 -18.73
C ALA A 667 31.12 18.58 -18.84
N THR A 668 31.42 17.79 -17.81
CA THR A 668 31.08 16.36 -17.77
C THR A 668 29.59 16.13 -17.69
N MET A 669 28.85 16.94 -16.92
CA MET A 669 27.38 16.87 -16.79
C MET A 669 26.65 17.59 -17.94
N GLU A 670 27.39 18.33 -18.77
CA GLU A 670 26.86 19.18 -19.85
C GLU A 670 25.86 20.24 -19.33
N ILE A 671 26.22 20.89 -18.21
CA ILE A 671 25.49 22.03 -17.63
C ILE A 671 26.13 23.32 -18.15
N PRO A 672 25.40 24.17 -18.92
CA PRO A 672 25.99 25.39 -19.49
C PRO A 672 26.40 26.39 -18.42
N LEU A 673 27.62 26.95 -18.55
CA LEU A 673 28.04 28.15 -17.81
C LEU A 673 27.45 29.37 -18.50
N LEU A 674 26.63 30.16 -17.80
CA LEU A 674 25.92 31.31 -18.34
C LEU A 674 26.72 32.61 -18.18
N ARG A 675 27.40 32.78 -17.04
CA ARG A 675 28.15 34.00 -16.71
C ARG A 675 29.33 33.64 -15.81
N GLY A 676 30.37 34.48 -15.87
CA GLY A 676 31.57 34.30 -15.04
C GLY A 676 32.50 33.18 -15.56
N ARG A 677 33.17 32.47 -14.64
CA ARG A 677 34.09 31.37 -14.93
C ARG A 677 33.74 30.08 -14.19
N GLY A 678 34.18 28.97 -14.74
CA GLY A 678 34.15 27.67 -14.06
C GLY A 678 35.23 27.53 -12.97
N PHE A 679 35.21 26.41 -12.24
CA PHE A 679 36.30 26.03 -11.33
C PHE A 679 37.55 25.64 -12.12
N THR A 680 38.72 25.91 -11.55
CA THR A 680 40.03 25.56 -12.05
C THR A 680 40.84 24.83 -11.00
N ALA A 681 41.95 24.24 -11.41
CA ALA A 681 42.87 23.59 -10.45
C ALA A 681 43.52 24.58 -9.47
N GLN A 682 43.46 25.91 -9.78
CA GLN A 682 43.93 26.97 -8.90
C GLN A 682 42.99 27.24 -7.72
N ASP A 683 41.70 26.86 -7.81
CA ASP A 683 40.73 27.03 -6.76
C ASP A 683 40.89 25.92 -5.65
N ALA A 684 42.13 25.67 -5.25
CA ALA A 684 42.53 24.67 -4.27
C ALA A 684 42.31 25.12 -2.81
N GLN A 685 42.68 24.31 -1.84
CA GLN A 685 42.40 24.48 -0.41
C GLN A 685 42.90 25.82 0.18
N ARG A 686 44.04 26.34 -0.31
CA ARG A 686 44.64 27.59 0.16
C ARG A 686 44.29 28.83 -0.70
N ALA A 687 43.50 28.65 -1.77
CA ALA A 687 43.03 29.75 -2.60
C ALA A 687 41.85 30.50 -1.93
N PRO A 688 41.52 31.71 -2.41
CA PRO A 688 40.28 32.36 -2.02
C PRO A 688 39.09 31.44 -2.14
N GLN A 689 38.18 31.46 -1.15
CA GLN A 689 37.03 30.62 -1.13
C GLN A 689 36.03 31.06 -2.21
N VAL A 690 35.67 30.17 -3.12
CA VAL A 690 34.83 30.50 -4.27
C VAL A 690 33.65 29.57 -4.40
N ALA A 691 32.58 30.05 -5.04
CA ALA A 691 31.38 29.26 -5.32
C ALA A 691 30.85 29.61 -6.73
N ILE A 692 30.14 28.66 -7.31
CA ILE A 692 29.31 28.83 -8.50
C ILE A 692 27.86 28.56 -8.12
N VAL A 693 26.92 29.30 -8.66
CA VAL A 693 25.50 29.21 -8.33
C VAL A 693 24.67 28.93 -9.58
N ASN A 694 23.47 28.36 -9.40
CA ASN A 694 22.54 28.23 -10.52
C ASN A 694 21.75 29.53 -10.77
N GLN A 695 21.10 29.63 -11.91
CA GLN A 695 20.33 30.81 -12.32
C GLN A 695 19.22 31.16 -11.31
N THR A 696 18.50 30.16 -10.81
CA THR A 696 17.44 30.32 -9.77
C THR A 696 18.01 30.96 -8.51
N PHE A 697 19.19 30.57 -8.06
CA PHE A 697 19.86 31.19 -6.90
C PHE A 697 20.09 32.70 -7.13
N ALA A 698 20.64 33.04 -8.30
CA ALA A 698 20.91 34.45 -8.64
C ALA A 698 19.62 35.27 -8.68
N GLN A 699 18.57 34.76 -9.32
CA GLN A 699 17.28 35.45 -9.44
C GLN A 699 16.58 35.59 -8.08
N GLN A 700 16.62 34.57 -7.22
CA GLN A 700 15.90 34.58 -5.96
C GLN A 700 16.58 35.45 -4.89
N TYR A 701 17.91 35.42 -4.81
CA TYR A 701 18.63 36.05 -3.71
C TYR A 701 19.28 37.38 -4.13
N PHE A 702 19.51 37.61 -5.43
CA PHE A 702 20.08 38.83 -5.96
C PHE A 702 19.28 39.41 -7.16
N PRO A 703 17.95 39.62 -7.00
CA PRO A 703 17.09 40.01 -8.14
C PRO A 703 17.46 41.34 -8.79
N ASN A 704 18.09 42.25 -8.03
CA ASN A 704 18.41 43.61 -8.48
C ASN A 704 19.91 43.91 -8.48
N ALA A 705 20.78 42.93 -8.31
CA ALA A 705 22.23 43.11 -8.23
C ALA A 705 22.96 42.08 -9.08
N ASP A 706 24.16 42.41 -9.51
CA ASP A 706 25.03 41.41 -10.11
C ASP A 706 25.51 40.46 -9.01
N VAL A 707 25.25 39.16 -9.24
CA VAL A 707 25.61 38.10 -8.31
C VAL A 707 27.11 37.80 -8.34
N LEU A 708 27.81 38.10 -9.43
CA LEU A 708 29.26 37.88 -9.57
C LEU A 708 30.03 38.80 -8.63
N GLY A 709 31.02 38.25 -7.93
CA GLY A 709 31.80 38.94 -6.91
C GLY A 709 31.09 39.13 -5.56
N GLN A 710 29.82 38.79 -5.44
CA GLN A 710 29.12 38.81 -4.15
C GLN A 710 29.64 37.70 -3.25
N ARG A 711 29.67 38.00 -1.93
CA ARG A 711 30.10 37.04 -0.92
C ARG A 711 28.94 36.54 -0.10
N VAL A 712 28.82 35.24 0.06
CA VAL A 712 27.79 34.59 0.89
C VAL A 712 28.46 33.70 1.91
N THR A 713 27.87 33.57 3.12
CA THR A 713 28.42 32.71 4.16
C THR A 713 27.64 31.41 4.23
N ILE A 714 28.31 30.27 4.09
CA ILE A 714 27.74 28.95 4.30
C ILE A 714 27.59 28.72 5.81
N ARG A 715 26.34 28.61 6.28
CA ARG A 715 26.06 28.57 7.74
C ARG A 715 26.67 27.35 8.45
N ALA A 716 26.70 26.20 7.80
CA ALA A 716 27.22 24.97 8.40
C ALA A 716 28.72 25.07 8.72
N SER A 717 29.49 25.58 7.80
CA SER A 717 30.96 25.71 7.94
C SER A 717 31.41 27.10 8.43
N LYS A 718 30.50 28.08 8.51
CA LYS A 718 30.76 29.49 8.76
C LYS A 718 31.79 30.09 7.80
N ARG A 719 31.91 29.55 6.59
CA ARG A 719 32.85 30.00 5.56
C ARG A 719 32.22 31.02 4.64
N GLU A 720 32.89 32.10 4.39
CA GLU A 720 32.54 33.08 3.38
C GLU A 720 33.10 32.65 2.01
N VAL A 721 32.26 32.64 0.97
CA VAL A 721 32.62 32.24 -0.39
C VAL A 721 32.23 33.33 -1.37
N GLU A 722 33.07 33.60 -2.35
CA GLU A 722 32.82 34.56 -3.43
C GLU A 722 32.18 33.87 -4.63
N ILE A 723 31.11 34.42 -5.15
CA ILE A 723 30.42 33.85 -6.31
C ILE A 723 31.17 34.28 -7.60
N ILE A 724 31.77 33.28 -8.28
CA ILE A 724 32.60 33.49 -9.48
C ILE A 724 31.92 33.11 -10.79
N GLY A 725 30.79 32.43 -10.73
CA GLY A 725 30.09 31.97 -11.94
C GLY A 725 28.63 31.64 -11.69
N VAL A 726 27.86 31.68 -12.76
CA VAL A 726 26.44 31.29 -12.81
C VAL A 726 26.25 30.23 -13.88
N VAL A 727 25.67 29.10 -13.51
CA VAL A 727 25.35 28.00 -14.42
C VAL A 727 23.85 27.92 -14.68
N ALA A 728 23.46 27.26 -15.75
CA ALA A 728 22.07 26.96 -16.06
C ALA A 728 21.42 26.14 -14.96
N ASP A 729 20.12 26.25 -14.85
CA ASP A 729 19.32 25.51 -13.87
C ASP A 729 19.27 24.02 -14.21
N SER A 730 19.41 23.18 -13.19
CA SER A 730 19.26 21.74 -13.30
C SER A 730 18.38 21.19 -12.19
N LYS A 731 17.64 20.10 -12.47
CA LYS A 731 16.89 19.34 -11.47
C LYS A 731 17.88 18.64 -10.54
N TYR A 732 17.63 18.66 -9.23
CA TYR A 732 18.56 18.17 -8.22
C TYR A 732 18.15 16.83 -7.62
N MET A 733 16.94 16.72 -7.04
CA MET A 733 16.47 15.51 -6.34
C MET A 733 15.57 14.64 -7.22
N ARG A 734 14.57 15.21 -7.86
CA ARG A 734 13.52 14.50 -8.61
C ARG A 734 13.13 15.24 -9.87
N GLN A 735 12.64 14.51 -10.89
CA GLN A 735 12.18 15.12 -12.15
C GLN A 735 11.02 16.09 -11.99
N ARG A 736 10.13 15.87 -11.02
CA ARG A 736 8.93 16.70 -10.81
C ARG A 736 9.17 17.94 -9.95
N GLU A 737 10.31 18.04 -9.28
CA GLU A 737 10.55 19.16 -8.38
C GLU A 737 10.61 20.51 -9.11
N GLU A 738 10.23 21.58 -8.40
CA GLU A 738 10.58 22.93 -8.81
C GLU A 738 12.09 23.13 -8.63
N ILE A 739 12.70 23.88 -9.54
CA ILE A 739 14.13 24.18 -9.47
C ILE A 739 14.37 25.05 -8.24
N LYS A 740 15.33 24.66 -7.43
CA LYS A 740 15.69 25.32 -6.18
C LYS A 740 17.06 25.99 -6.29
N PRO A 741 17.33 27.00 -5.44
CA PRO A 741 18.67 27.57 -5.34
C PRO A 741 19.71 26.47 -5.06
N LEU A 742 20.79 26.50 -5.83
CA LEU A 742 21.87 25.51 -5.76
C LEU A 742 23.22 26.22 -5.79
N LEU A 743 24.09 25.88 -4.84
CA LEU A 743 25.42 26.41 -4.67
C LEU A 743 26.43 25.27 -4.84
N TYR A 744 27.39 25.47 -5.71
CA TYR A 744 28.51 24.56 -5.95
C TYR A 744 29.79 25.12 -5.34
N THR A 745 30.58 24.26 -4.68
CA THR A 745 31.89 24.57 -4.11
C THR A 745 32.95 23.62 -4.67
N PRO A 746 34.20 24.10 -4.91
CA PRO A 746 35.25 23.20 -5.31
C PRO A 746 35.63 22.24 -4.20
N TRP A 747 35.71 20.96 -4.52
CA TRP A 747 35.91 19.91 -3.52
C TRP A 747 37.21 20.04 -2.71
N GLN A 748 38.30 20.55 -3.31
CA GLN A 748 39.56 20.78 -2.63
C GLN A 748 39.46 21.77 -1.46
N GLN A 749 38.48 22.68 -1.49
CA GLN A 749 38.21 23.61 -0.41
C GLN A 749 37.37 23.00 0.73
N GLU A 750 36.86 21.77 0.54
CA GLU A 750 35.89 21.10 1.41
C GLU A 750 36.39 19.76 1.96
N VAL A 751 37.69 19.50 1.95
CA VAL A 751 38.28 18.18 2.24
C VAL A 751 37.78 17.58 3.57
N SER A 752 37.60 18.39 4.61
CA SER A 752 37.08 17.94 5.92
C SER A 752 35.61 17.54 5.88
N GLU A 753 34.84 18.07 4.92
CA GLU A 753 33.41 17.75 4.76
C GLU A 753 33.14 16.62 3.75
N ILE A 754 34.17 16.18 3.03
CA ILE A 754 34.07 15.05 2.10
C ILE A 754 33.63 13.81 2.89
N GLY A 755 32.63 13.12 2.38
CA GLY A 755 32.15 11.86 2.92
C GLY A 755 32.04 10.80 1.84
N GLU A 756 30.83 10.28 1.75
CA GLU A 756 30.40 9.54 0.59
C GLU A 756 30.38 10.47 -0.62
N MET A 757 31.05 10.07 -1.69
CA MET A 757 31.07 10.81 -2.94
C MET A 757 30.52 9.95 -4.08
N SER A 758 29.68 10.57 -4.89
CA SER A 758 29.10 9.98 -6.08
C SER A 758 29.88 10.36 -7.32
N PHE A 759 30.53 9.37 -7.92
CA PHE A 759 31.28 9.51 -9.15
C PHE A 759 30.35 9.44 -10.36
N ALA A 760 30.63 10.23 -11.37
CA ALA A 760 29.98 10.23 -12.67
C ALA A 760 31.03 10.14 -13.78
N LEU A 761 31.01 9.07 -14.55
CA LEU A 761 31.88 8.88 -15.70
C LEU A 761 31.08 9.04 -16.98
N ARG A 762 31.44 10.01 -17.81
CA ARG A 762 30.89 10.15 -19.15
C ARG A 762 31.59 9.14 -20.07
N THR A 763 30.84 8.25 -20.67
CA THR A 763 31.35 7.14 -21.48
C THR A 763 31.06 7.34 -22.97
N THR A 764 31.79 6.63 -23.84
CA THR A 764 31.55 6.64 -25.30
C THR A 764 30.55 5.54 -25.72
N SER A 765 30.24 4.58 -24.84
CA SER A 765 29.38 3.45 -25.09
C SER A 765 28.52 3.16 -23.85
N GLU A 766 27.85 2.02 -23.83
CA GLU A 766 26.99 1.60 -22.71
C GLU A 766 27.73 1.71 -21.36
N PRO A 767 27.26 2.57 -20.44
CA PRO A 767 27.97 2.86 -19.20
C PRO A 767 28.25 1.65 -18.33
N THR A 768 27.29 0.74 -18.23
CA THR A 768 27.37 -0.44 -17.35
C THR A 768 28.44 -1.45 -17.74
N ALA A 769 28.91 -1.42 -18.99
CA ALA A 769 30.01 -2.26 -19.47
C ALA A 769 31.33 -1.97 -18.74
N LEU A 770 31.53 -0.75 -18.26
CA LEU A 770 32.75 -0.37 -17.52
C LEU A 770 32.72 -0.76 -16.03
N THR A 771 31.62 -1.34 -15.52
CA THR A 771 31.48 -1.67 -14.08
C THR A 771 32.60 -2.54 -13.54
N ALA A 772 32.97 -3.61 -14.26
CA ALA A 772 34.04 -4.51 -13.84
C ALA A 772 35.40 -3.81 -13.82
N THR A 773 35.68 -2.99 -14.84
CA THR A 773 36.91 -2.21 -14.97
C THR A 773 37.06 -1.18 -13.84
N VAL A 774 35.98 -0.43 -13.55
CA VAL A 774 35.96 0.53 -12.43
C VAL A 774 36.22 -0.15 -11.10
N ARG A 775 35.58 -1.29 -10.85
CA ARG A 775 35.83 -2.08 -9.63
C ARG A 775 37.26 -2.57 -9.52
N GLN A 776 37.85 -2.94 -10.64
CA GLN A 776 39.26 -3.36 -10.68
C GLN A 776 40.19 -2.20 -10.36
N VAL A 777 40.01 -1.04 -10.98
CA VAL A 777 40.84 0.17 -10.73
C VAL A 777 40.80 0.56 -9.25
N VAL A 778 39.61 0.57 -8.64
CA VAL A 778 39.47 0.91 -7.22
C VAL A 778 40.17 -0.16 -6.35
N ARG A 779 39.99 -1.45 -6.65
CA ARG A 779 40.59 -2.55 -5.92
C ARG A 779 42.13 -2.54 -5.99
N GLU A 780 42.69 -2.10 -7.11
CA GLU A 780 44.17 -1.95 -7.27
C GLU A 780 44.72 -0.79 -6.44
N LEU A 781 43.89 0.24 -6.18
CA LEU A 781 44.25 1.34 -5.28
C LEU A 781 44.05 0.96 -3.81
N ASP A 782 42.91 0.35 -3.48
CA ASP A 782 42.62 -0.17 -2.15
C ASP A 782 41.56 -1.30 -2.22
N SER A 783 41.96 -2.51 -1.86
CA SER A 783 41.11 -3.70 -1.86
C SER A 783 40.01 -3.67 -0.78
N ASN A 784 40.12 -2.82 0.23
CA ASN A 784 39.18 -2.65 1.31
C ASN A 784 38.08 -1.59 1.01
N LEU A 785 38.15 -0.93 -0.15
CA LEU A 785 37.23 0.13 -0.53
C LEU A 785 36.17 -0.41 -1.51
N PRO A 786 34.93 -0.68 -1.09
CA PRO A 786 33.90 -1.20 -1.97
C PRO A 786 33.39 -0.11 -2.92
N VAL A 787 33.22 -0.49 -4.20
CA VAL A 787 32.51 0.32 -5.20
C VAL A 787 31.03 -0.05 -5.12
N THR A 788 30.19 0.89 -4.80
CA THR A 788 28.77 0.68 -4.47
C THR A 788 27.83 1.47 -5.37
N GLU A 789 26.56 1.12 -5.38
CA GLU A 789 25.49 1.77 -6.15
C GLU A 789 25.85 2.02 -7.64
N VAL A 790 26.50 1.05 -8.28
CA VAL A 790 26.87 1.18 -9.68
C VAL A 790 25.63 1.09 -10.57
N SER A 791 25.35 2.16 -11.30
CA SER A 791 24.17 2.26 -12.18
C SER A 791 24.40 3.30 -13.27
N SER A 792 23.60 3.27 -14.35
CA SER A 792 23.59 4.41 -15.27
C SER A 792 22.73 5.54 -14.69
N GLN A 793 23.03 6.79 -15.05
CA GLN A 793 22.21 7.96 -14.66
C GLN A 793 20.77 7.81 -15.15
N THR A 794 20.56 7.23 -16.34
CA THR A 794 19.23 6.97 -16.90
C THR A 794 18.46 5.93 -16.10
N ALA A 795 19.13 4.86 -15.65
CA ALA A 795 18.51 3.85 -14.77
C ALA A 795 18.12 4.48 -13.41
N ARG A 796 19.00 5.30 -12.84
CA ARG A 796 18.73 6.00 -11.58
C ARG A 796 17.59 7.00 -11.70
N ALA A 797 17.56 7.82 -12.72
CA ALA A 797 16.44 8.71 -13.01
C ALA A 797 15.14 7.95 -13.22
N THR A 798 15.21 6.80 -13.86
CA THR A 798 14.07 5.89 -14.05
C THR A 798 13.58 5.30 -12.72
N ALA A 799 14.50 4.94 -11.82
CA ALA A 799 14.14 4.39 -10.48
C ALA A 799 13.37 5.40 -9.63
N THR A 800 13.68 6.71 -9.74
CA THR A 800 12.92 7.75 -9.01
C THR A 800 11.47 7.89 -9.48
N LEU A 801 11.11 7.36 -10.66
CA LEU A 801 9.74 7.27 -11.18
C LEU A 801 9.06 5.93 -10.89
N GLY A 802 9.60 5.15 -9.97
CA GLY A 802 9.11 3.80 -9.68
C GLY A 802 7.66 3.78 -9.25
N GLN A 803 7.24 4.72 -8.39
CA GLN A 803 5.86 4.83 -7.89
C GLN A 803 4.89 5.18 -9.03
N GLU A 804 5.25 6.13 -9.88
CA GLU A 804 4.44 6.54 -11.04
C GLU A 804 4.30 5.41 -12.05
N ARG A 805 5.40 4.68 -12.32
CA ARG A 805 5.41 3.51 -13.20
C ARG A 805 4.52 2.39 -12.67
N LEU A 806 4.64 2.06 -11.38
CA LEU A 806 3.81 1.05 -10.77
C LEU A 806 2.34 1.45 -10.82
N SER A 807 2.02 2.70 -10.46
CA SER A 807 0.65 3.22 -10.51
C SER A 807 0.09 3.17 -11.94
N ALA A 808 0.86 3.62 -12.94
CA ALA A 808 0.46 3.56 -14.35
C ALA A 808 0.23 2.11 -14.83
N ARG A 809 1.14 1.17 -14.49
CA ARG A 809 1.02 -0.25 -14.84
C ARG A 809 -0.20 -0.91 -14.20
N LEU A 810 -0.42 -0.69 -12.89
CA LEU A 810 -1.53 -1.28 -12.16
C LEU A 810 -2.88 -0.72 -12.63
N LEU A 811 -2.98 0.62 -12.77
CA LEU A 811 -4.20 1.25 -13.27
C LEU A 811 -4.51 0.84 -14.71
N SER A 812 -3.51 0.68 -15.57
CA SER A 812 -3.68 0.18 -16.94
C SER A 812 -4.17 -1.26 -16.96
N PHE A 813 -3.62 -2.12 -16.09
CA PHE A 813 -4.05 -3.51 -15.95
C PHE A 813 -5.51 -3.58 -15.47
N PHE A 814 -5.87 -2.85 -14.41
CA PHE A 814 -7.24 -2.83 -13.88
C PHE A 814 -8.21 -2.14 -14.82
N GLY A 815 -7.78 -1.09 -15.52
CA GLY A 815 -8.56 -0.45 -16.58
C GLY A 815 -8.85 -1.38 -17.74
N GLY A 816 -7.84 -2.12 -18.20
CA GLY A 816 -8.00 -3.17 -19.23
C GLY A 816 -8.94 -4.29 -18.78
N LEU A 817 -8.82 -4.71 -17.51
CA LEU A 817 -9.72 -5.70 -16.92
C LEU A 817 -11.17 -5.18 -16.85
N ALA A 818 -11.38 -3.93 -16.43
CA ALA A 818 -12.68 -3.28 -16.40
C ALA A 818 -13.30 -3.20 -17.82
N LEU A 819 -12.48 -2.87 -18.82
CA LEU A 819 -12.88 -2.82 -20.22
C LEU A 819 -13.31 -4.21 -20.73
N LEU A 820 -12.56 -5.25 -20.42
CA LEU A 820 -12.91 -6.64 -20.77
C LEU A 820 -14.22 -7.07 -20.10
N LEU A 821 -14.37 -6.79 -18.80
CA LEU A 821 -15.60 -7.09 -18.08
C LEU A 821 -16.80 -6.30 -18.64
N ALA A 822 -16.61 -5.03 -19.03
CA ALA A 822 -17.66 -4.23 -19.69
C ALA A 822 -18.08 -4.84 -21.02
N ALA A 823 -17.14 -5.28 -21.84
CA ALA A 823 -17.41 -5.94 -23.11
C ALA A 823 -18.20 -7.25 -22.92
N ILE A 824 -17.80 -8.08 -21.95
CA ILE A 824 -18.50 -9.33 -21.60
C ILE A 824 -19.93 -9.05 -21.12
N GLY A 825 -20.12 -8.08 -20.24
CA GLY A 825 -21.44 -7.71 -19.71
C GLY A 825 -22.38 -7.21 -20.80
N LEU A 826 -21.91 -6.30 -21.64
CA LEU A 826 -22.67 -5.75 -22.76
C LEU A 826 -23.05 -6.83 -23.76
N SER A 827 -22.09 -7.67 -24.18
CA SER A 827 -22.34 -8.78 -25.12
C SER A 827 -23.32 -9.79 -24.53
N GLY A 828 -23.22 -10.11 -23.24
CA GLY A 828 -24.11 -11.04 -22.54
C GLY A 828 -25.58 -10.57 -22.53
N VAL A 829 -25.79 -9.30 -22.16
CA VAL A 829 -27.15 -8.70 -22.13
C VAL A 829 -27.76 -8.57 -23.53
N LEU A 830 -26.95 -8.19 -24.53
CA LEU A 830 -27.42 -8.11 -25.92
C LEU A 830 -27.72 -9.49 -26.49
N ALA A 831 -26.90 -10.49 -26.26
CA ALA A 831 -27.17 -11.88 -26.69
C ALA A 831 -28.49 -12.40 -26.10
N TYR A 832 -28.75 -12.07 -24.80
CA TYR A 832 -30.00 -12.39 -24.15
C TYR A 832 -31.19 -11.65 -24.79
N SER A 833 -31.05 -10.32 -25.02
CA SER A 833 -32.10 -9.51 -25.66
C SER A 833 -32.46 -10.03 -27.07
N VAL A 834 -31.46 -10.45 -27.81
CA VAL A 834 -31.64 -11.09 -29.14
C VAL A 834 -32.36 -12.42 -29.01
N ALA A 835 -31.96 -13.28 -28.07
CA ALA A 835 -32.59 -14.58 -27.84
C ALA A 835 -34.09 -14.46 -27.49
N GLN A 836 -34.46 -13.44 -26.71
CA GLN A 836 -35.88 -13.18 -26.40
C GLN A 836 -36.72 -12.67 -27.60
N ARG A 837 -36.08 -12.04 -28.58
CA ARG A 837 -36.73 -11.45 -29.75
C ARG A 837 -36.54 -12.23 -31.01
N THR A 838 -36.06 -13.48 -30.89
CA THR A 838 -35.78 -14.35 -32.06
C THR A 838 -36.98 -14.50 -32.97
N ASN A 839 -38.18 -14.69 -32.41
CA ASN A 839 -39.43 -14.77 -33.19
C ASN A 839 -39.78 -13.43 -33.88
N GLU A 840 -39.68 -12.29 -33.17
CA GLU A 840 -39.90 -10.96 -33.76
C GLU A 840 -38.92 -10.69 -34.91
N ILE A 841 -37.64 -11.00 -34.69
CA ILE A 841 -36.61 -10.87 -35.72
C ILE A 841 -36.87 -11.82 -36.89
N GLY A 842 -37.26 -13.07 -36.60
CA GLY A 842 -37.63 -14.04 -37.61
C GLY A 842 -38.82 -13.61 -38.50
N ILE A 843 -39.87 -13.05 -37.87
CA ILE A 843 -41.02 -12.50 -38.60
C ILE A 843 -40.60 -11.33 -39.49
N ARG A 844 -39.79 -10.41 -38.99
CA ARG A 844 -39.30 -9.26 -39.77
C ARG A 844 -38.43 -9.73 -40.95
N MET A 845 -37.59 -10.73 -40.74
CA MET A 845 -36.78 -11.31 -41.80
C MET A 845 -37.65 -12.05 -42.86
N ALA A 846 -38.71 -12.76 -42.41
CA ALA A 846 -39.67 -13.40 -43.32
C ALA A 846 -40.46 -12.36 -44.14
N LEU A 847 -40.69 -11.17 -43.58
CA LEU A 847 -41.34 -10.02 -44.24
C LEU A 847 -40.37 -9.21 -45.13
N GLY A 848 -39.13 -9.64 -45.32
CA GLY A 848 -38.19 -9.01 -46.26
C GLY A 848 -37.23 -8.00 -45.61
N ALA A 849 -37.11 -7.94 -44.29
CA ALA A 849 -36.13 -7.07 -43.65
C ALA A 849 -34.68 -7.49 -43.98
N GLN A 850 -33.86 -6.58 -44.44
CA GLN A 850 -32.43 -6.83 -44.71
C GLN A 850 -31.65 -7.14 -43.42
N THR A 851 -30.69 -8.06 -43.52
CA THR A 851 -29.78 -8.45 -42.43
C THR A 851 -29.04 -7.26 -41.84
N THR A 852 -28.69 -6.27 -42.66
CA THR A 852 -28.05 -5.01 -42.23
C THR A 852 -28.93 -4.16 -41.32
N HIS A 853 -30.22 -4.10 -41.57
CA HIS A 853 -31.17 -3.36 -40.72
C HIS A 853 -31.29 -4.00 -39.34
N VAL A 854 -31.37 -5.32 -39.25
CA VAL A 854 -31.40 -6.05 -37.97
C VAL A 854 -30.10 -5.86 -37.22
N LEU A 855 -28.96 -5.94 -37.88
CA LEU A 855 -27.64 -5.74 -37.29
C LEU A 855 -27.51 -4.32 -36.71
N LEU A 856 -27.87 -3.28 -37.47
CA LEU A 856 -27.82 -1.89 -37.05
C LEU A 856 -28.75 -1.63 -35.86
N LEU A 857 -29.95 -2.21 -35.84
CA LEU A 857 -30.90 -2.06 -34.74
C LEU A 857 -30.35 -2.61 -33.43
N VAL A 858 -29.73 -3.78 -33.42
CA VAL A 858 -29.15 -4.40 -32.24
C VAL A 858 -27.94 -3.59 -31.74
N ILE A 859 -27.02 -3.19 -32.65
CA ILE A 859 -25.87 -2.38 -32.32
C ILE A 859 -26.30 -1.04 -31.69
N TRP A 860 -27.28 -0.37 -32.34
CA TRP A 860 -27.77 0.94 -31.86
C TRP A 860 -28.40 0.86 -30.46
N GLN A 861 -29.07 -0.22 -30.11
CA GLN A 861 -29.63 -0.47 -28.79
C GLN A 861 -28.51 -0.57 -27.72
N GLY A 862 -27.43 -1.26 -28.03
CA GLY A 862 -26.24 -1.33 -27.14
C GLY A 862 -25.54 0.01 -27.03
N MET A 863 -25.34 0.69 -28.17
CA MET A 863 -24.59 1.96 -28.21
C MET A 863 -25.29 3.09 -27.44
N LYS A 864 -26.64 3.15 -27.42
CA LYS A 864 -27.39 4.10 -26.58
C LYS A 864 -27.02 3.99 -25.10
N LEU A 865 -26.88 2.76 -24.58
CA LEU A 865 -26.49 2.52 -23.17
C LEU A 865 -25.04 2.89 -22.93
N VAL A 866 -24.16 2.64 -23.89
CA VAL A 866 -22.74 3.01 -23.80
C VAL A 866 -22.59 4.54 -23.81
N LEU A 867 -23.23 5.26 -24.72
CA LEU A 867 -23.22 6.72 -24.79
C LEU A 867 -23.76 7.36 -23.51
N LEU A 868 -24.85 6.81 -22.95
CA LEU A 868 -25.38 7.25 -21.67
C LEU A 868 -24.39 7.00 -20.53
N GLY A 869 -23.74 5.82 -20.53
CA GLY A 869 -22.70 5.47 -19.55
C GLY A 869 -21.49 6.39 -19.63
N LEU A 870 -21.04 6.74 -20.83
CA LEU A 870 -19.97 7.71 -21.06
C LEU A 870 -20.34 9.10 -20.53
N ALA A 871 -21.56 9.56 -20.81
CA ALA A 871 -22.06 10.85 -20.33
C ALA A 871 -22.13 10.88 -18.79
N VAL A 872 -22.69 9.84 -18.16
CA VAL A 872 -22.76 9.72 -16.70
C VAL A 872 -21.35 9.65 -16.09
N GLY A 873 -20.45 8.85 -16.67
CA GLY A 873 -19.08 8.72 -16.19
C GLY A 873 -18.29 10.03 -16.30
N ALA A 874 -18.46 10.78 -17.40
CA ALA A 874 -17.84 12.10 -17.56
C ALA A 874 -18.38 13.12 -16.54
N LEU A 875 -19.69 13.14 -16.29
CA LEU A 875 -20.32 13.98 -15.27
C LEU A 875 -19.83 13.61 -13.87
N CYS A 876 -19.76 12.33 -13.54
CA CYS A 876 -19.23 11.86 -12.26
C CYS A 876 -17.74 12.23 -12.08
N GLY A 877 -16.93 12.11 -13.12
CA GLY A 877 -15.52 12.52 -13.11
C GLY A 877 -15.35 14.02 -12.90
N TYR A 878 -16.15 14.82 -13.58
CA TYR A 878 -16.17 16.28 -13.39
C TYR A 878 -16.65 16.65 -11.99
N GLY A 879 -17.73 16.01 -11.50
CA GLY A 879 -18.22 16.21 -10.13
C GLY A 879 -17.19 15.85 -9.06
N LEU A 880 -16.47 14.74 -9.25
CA LEU A 880 -15.38 14.34 -8.36
C LEU A 880 -14.25 15.39 -8.33
N LYS A 881 -13.86 15.90 -9.51
CA LYS A 881 -12.88 17.01 -9.60
C LYS A 881 -13.34 18.23 -8.81
N CYS A 882 -14.60 18.68 -8.99
CA CYS A 882 -15.16 19.82 -8.28
C CYS A 882 -15.23 19.59 -6.76
N LEU A 883 -15.57 18.37 -6.35
CA LEU A 883 -15.64 17.99 -4.94
C LEU A 883 -14.25 18.00 -4.29
N LEU A 884 -13.26 17.43 -4.97
CA LEU A 884 -11.87 17.47 -4.52
C LEU A 884 -11.29 18.89 -4.50
N ALA A 885 -11.70 19.77 -5.40
CA ALA A 885 -11.28 21.18 -5.44
C ALA A 885 -12.00 22.05 -4.39
N SER A 886 -13.03 21.54 -3.71
CA SER A 886 -13.79 22.29 -2.72
C SER A 886 -12.99 22.58 -1.45
N GLN A 887 -13.30 23.72 -0.77
CA GLN A 887 -12.62 24.14 0.46
C GLN A 887 -12.69 23.10 1.61
N TYR A 888 -13.71 22.24 1.63
CA TYR A 888 -13.85 21.18 2.62
C TYR A 888 -12.74 20.13 2.56
N PHE A 889 -12.21 19.88 1.37
CA PHE A 889 -11.10 18.94 1.16
C PHE A 889 -9.73 19.62 0.99
N ALA A 890 -9.72 20.94 0.67
CA ALA A 890 -8.48 21.69 0.37
C ALA A 890 -7.46 21.70 1.50
N SER A 891 -7.89 21.53 2.75
CA SER A 891 -7.03 21.45 3.93
C SER A 891 -6.47 20.04 4.18
N SER A 892 -6.94 19.00 3.50
CA SER A 892 -6.52 17.63 3.75
C SER A 892 -5.15 17.33 3.14
N ALA A 893 -4.27 16.70 3.92
CA ALA A 893 -2.98 16.21 3.43
C ALA A 893 -3.13 15.26 2.23
N TRP A 894 -4.25 14.52 2.18
CA TRP A 894 -4.60 13.60 1.11
C TRP A 894 -4.77 14.28 -0.25
N GLN A 895 -5.42 15.45 -0.30
CA GLN A 895 -5.62 16.19 -1.54
C GLN A 895 -4.30 16.74 -2.09
N ARG A 896 -3.45 17.31 -1.22
CA ARG A 896 -2.12 17.78 -1.62
C ARG A 896 -1.31 16.64 -2.21
N GLN A 897 -1.31 15.49 -1.55
CA GLN A 897 -0.61 14.30 -2.01
C GLN A 897 -1.17 13.74 -3.33
N MET A 898 -2.50 13.78 -3.55
CA MET A 898 -3.12 13.38 -4.82
C MET A 898 -2.84 14.37 -5.97
N ALA A 899 -2.89 15.67 -5.69
CA ALA A 899 -2.54 16.69 -6.68
C ALA A 899 -1.06 16.60 -7.07
N GLU A 900 -0.20 16.32 -6.12
CA GLU A 900 1.24 16.10 -6.36
C GLU A 900 1.53 14.84 -7.20
N GLN A 901 0.62 13.86 -7.27
CA GLN A 901 0.81 12.66 -8.10
C GLN A 901 0.62 12.92 -9.61
N LEU A 902 -0.08 13.98 -10.02
CA LEU A 902 -0.29 14.32 -11.41
C LEU A 902 0.69 15.45 -11.82
N TYR A 903 1.49 15.21 -12.86
CA TYR A 903 2.47 16.18 -13.35
C TYR A 903 2.17 16.61 -14.79
N GLY A 904 2.02 17.93 -15.00
CA GLY A 904 1.77 18.50 -16.32
C GLY A 904 0.43 18.09 -16.95
N VAL A 905 -0.51 17.56 -16.15
CA VAL A 905 -1.82 17.11 -16.62
C VAL A 905 -2.88 17.60 -15.64
N GLY A 906 -3.89 18.29 -16.15
CA GLY A 906 -5.06 18.64 -15.33
C GLY A 906 -5.93 17.43 -15.04
N GLY A 907 -6.54 17.34 -13.86
CA GLY A 907 -7.43 16.22 -13.47
C GLY A 907 -8.67 15.99 -14.37
N ALA A 908 -8.93 16.87 -15.37
CA ALA A 908 -9.92 16.69 -16.43
C ALA A 908 -9.27 17.00 -17.78
N ASP A 909 -8.25 16.24 -18.15
CA ASP A 909 -7.58 16.38 -19.43
C ASP A 909 -8.49 15.95 -20.59
N PRO A 910 -8.89 16.88 -21.50
CA PRO A 910 -9.86 16.57 -22.55
C PRO A 910 -9.33 15.56 -23.58
N VAL A 911 -8.03 15.55 -23.80
CA VAL A 911 -7.41 14.61 -24.75
C VAL A 911 -7.50 13.18 -24.22
N THR A 912 -7.13 12.98 -22.96
CA THR A 912 -7.23 11.65 -22.30
C THR A 912 -8.69 11.17 -22.28
N LEU A 913 -9.64 12.05 -21.94
CA LEU A 913 -11.05 11.71 -21.93
C LEU A 913 -11.55 11.29 -23.33
N ALA A 914 -11.19 12.07 -24.37
CA ALA A 914 -11.60 11.78 -25.75
C ALA A 914 -11.04 10.45 -26.28
N VAL A 915 -9.75 10.20 -26.06
CA VAL A 915 -9.09 8.94 -26.47
C VAL A 915 -9.75 7.74 -25.81
N ILE A 916 -10.03 7.83 -24.51
CA ILE A 916 -10.64 6.73 -23.77
C ILE A 916 -12.10 6.53 -24.13
N ALA A 917 -12.85 7.61 -24.37
CA ALA A 917 -14.24 7.52 -24.85
C ALA A 917 -14.29 6.83 -26.23
N VAL A 918 -13.39 7.16 -27.14
CA VAL A 918 -13.26 6.47 -28.44
C VAL A 918 -12.89 5.00 -28.26
N LEU A 919 -11.93 4.67 -27.41
CA LEU A 919 -11.53 3.29 -27.11
C LEU A 919 -12.71 2.47 -26.58
N LEU A 920 -13.41 2.99 -25.57
CA LEU A 920 -14.61 2.34 -25.00
C LEU A 920 -15.71 2.14 -26.04
N THR A 921 -15.92 3.15 -26.90
CA THR A 921 -16.90 3.08 -27.98
C THR A 921 -16.55 1.99 -28.98
N LEU A 922 -15.29 1.88 -29.39
CA LEU A 922 -14.81 0.83 -30.31
C LEU A 922 -14.95 -0.56 -29.71
N VAL A 923 -14.54 -0.75 -28.46
CA VAL A 923 -14.67 -2.04 -27.77
C VAL A 923 -16.14 -2.42 -27.59
N ALA A 924 -17.01 -1.45 -27.29
CA ALA A 924 -18.44 -1.67 -27.17
C ALA A 924 -19.07 -2.04 -28.51
N LEU A 925 -18.67 -1.43 -29.63
CA LEU A 925 -19.09 -1.80 -30.98
C LEU A 925 -18.70 -3.25 -31.28
N LEU A 926 -17.48 -3.66 -30.99
CA LEU A 926 -17.01 -5.04 -31.17
C LEU A 926 -17.83 -6.02 -30.31
N ALA A 927 -18.09 -5.66 -29.05
CA ALA A 927 -18.88 -6.46 -28.13
C ALA A 927 -20.33 -6.61 -28.57
N CYS A 928 -20.92 -5.59 -29.22
CA CYS A 928 -22.28 -5.62 -29.79
C CYS A 928 -22.34 -6.40 -31.10
N PHE A 929 -21.25 -6.45 -31.87
CA PHE A 929 -21.22 -7.03 -33.20
C PHE A 929 -21.48 -8.55 -33.20
N ILE A 930 -20.93 -9.29 -32.25
CA ILE A 930 -21.08 -10.76 -32.15
C ILE A 930 -22.55 -11.16 -31.95
N PRO A 931 -23.28 -10.60 -30.93
CA PRO A 931 -24.72 -10.87 -30.78
C PRO A 931 -25.56 -10.41 -31.98
N ALA A 932 -25.23 -9.23 -32.53
CA ALA A 932 -25.93 -8.66 -33.66
C ALA A 932 -25.79 -9.55 -34.92
N ARG A 933 -24.60 -10.07 -35.18
CA ARG A 933 -24.35 -11.00 -36.30
C ARG A 933 -25.11 -12.32 -36.11
N ARG A 934 -25.22 -12.83 -34.88
CA ARG A 934 -26.05 -14.03 -34.59
C ARG A 934 -27.51 -13.75 -34.85
N ALA A 935 -28.03 -12.58 -34.43
CA ALA A 935 -29.42 -12.17 -34.71
C ALA A 935 -29.72 -12.09 -36.20
N ALA A 936 -28.78 -11.54 -36.98
CA ALA A 936 -28.93 -11.38 -38.43
C ALA A 936 -28.83 -12.70 -39.26
N ARG A 937 -28.41 -13.82 -38.63
CA ARG A 937 -28.27 -15.15 -39.22
C ARG A 937 -29.37 -16.13 -38.80
N VAL A 938 -30.40 -15.69 -38.12
CA VAL A 938 -31.53 -16.53 -37.71
C VAL A 938 -32.33 -16.93 -38.98
N GLU A 939 -32.47 -18.23 -39.22
CA GLU A 939 -33.29 -18.75 -40.29
C GLU A 939 -34.77 -18.54 -40.00
N PRO A 940 -35.54 -17.84 -40.88
CA PRO A 940 -36.94 -17.52 -40.63
C PRO A 940 -37.81 -18.79 -40.39
N LEU A 941 -37.52 -19.89 -41.08
CA LEU A 941 -38.24 -21.17 -40.96
C LEU A 941 -38.03 -21.84 -39.58
N GLN A 942 -36.83 -21.73 -38.97
CA GLN A 942 -36.57 -22.26 -37.62
C GLN A 942 -37.21 -21.41 -36.54
N ALA A 943 -37.24 -20.08 -36.75
CA ALA A 943 -37.86 -19.15 -35.80
C ALA A 943 -39.38 -19.32 -35.68
N LEU A 944 -40.04 -19.78 -36.77
CA LEU A 944 -41.49 -20.04 -36.82
C LEU A 944 -41.86 -21.47 -36.37
N ARG A 945 -40.92 -22.43 -36.35
CA ARG A 945 -41.15 -23.84 -35.93
C ARG A 945 -41.02 -24.08 -34.42
N HIS A 946 -40.49 -23.13 -33.65
CA HIS A 946 -40.45 -23.23 -32.20
C HIS A 946 -41.73 -22.66 -31.56
N GLU A 947 -42.90 -23.32 -31.86
CA GLU A 947 -44.10 -23.26 -31.03
C GLU A 947 -44.09 -24.30 -29.93
#